data_8c978f8c7b280a116a9feeb1ea709745
#
_entry.id   8c978f8c7b280a116a9feeb1ea709745
#
_cell.length_a   1.000
_cell.length_b   1.000
_cell.length_c   1.000
_cell.angle_alpha   90.00
_cell.angle_beta   90.00
_cell.angle_gamma   90.00
#
_symmetry.space_group_name_H-M   'P 1'
#
loop_
_entity.id
_entity.type
_entity.pdbx_description
1 polymer ?
#
loop_
_entity_poly.entity_id
_entity_poly.type
_entity_poly.pdbx_seq_one_letter_code
_entity_poly.pdbx_strand_id
1 'polypeptide(L)'
;MAIALQPDNITLKDIIVTASESRGLTTSSKINRKAMELLQPSSFTDILALLPGGRTKDPALGGVNQARLREVGISSNNYDISSLGTAFLVNGVPINTDANMQHVLGASQSDHDYYRNSTGKGVDMRMLSTDFIESVEVIRGIPSVEYGELTSGVIKIQRKAGAHPWEARVKADPESKLVYLGKGFATDKGWIFNFGFDYLDAKIDPRNNLENYKRLTATTHVAREWKTNARSLSWNLDLDYGQSIDDEKSDPDISYKKIDKYKSSYHRMSVANTLNWVFTESTHWKYVNLTAAVDYSLNKIKQTKFISLDKDTPIPDNTEEGEHDGIFLPYRYTAHLKVDGKPINAYVKAMSELHFDLFSSTNKLKAGIEWRMSKNLGKGQVYDLTRPLYPSTSYRPRPYDEIPADHLLSFFIEDRIDIPVNQNRLIVAGGIRTFSPLNLDADYRMQGKMYFDPRVNAQWKFPTLLLGDRKLNIQLVGGIGWQRKMPVMSQLYPEKIYYDLSQLNYYHTNADFRRLNIMTYIIDPTNYNLEPARNKKWEVRLDFDYDKHLFSVNYFYEKMTDGFRTTNYYRSFQYKKYDASTIDHTSLQGPPELSDLTYTTDTVISTYSRNTNGSMIIKEGVEFQYSSNRIESIHTRLTVTGAWFKSTYHNSQPVYRKPSVMLNGKELKYIGLYLDDDGYIREQFNTNFMFDTYLQKLGLNFATSVQCMWFSAQESMRKNGVPIKYVDIKGEEHDYTAADQADMERQHLVVNYNEAAFKRTTVPVSININFSATKYFNQKIGLSLFVNNILDYNPSYEANGAKIRRKAIPYFGMELNIKL
;
A
#
# COMPACT_ATOMS: atom_id res chain seq x y z
N MET A 1 9.89 3.60 -30.73
CA MET A 1 10.91 4.66 -30.63
C MET A 1 12.07 4.06 -29.85
N ALA A 2 13.12 3.61 -30.52
CA ALA A 2 14.36 3.26 -29.85
C ALA A 2 14.86 4.55 -29.20
N ILE A 3 14.82 4.64 -27.89
CA ILE A 3 15.56 5.65 -27.16
C ILE A 3 17.01 5.19 -27.22
N ALA A 4 17.70 5.55 -28.32
CA ALA A 4 19.14 5.66 -28.24
C ALA A 4 19.39 6.72 -27.17
N LEU A 5 19.81 6.32 -25.99
CA LEU A 5 20.41 7.20 -25.01
C LEU A 5 21.74 7.66 -25.66
N GLN A 6 21.68 8.70 -26.47
CA GLN A 6 22.87 9.51 -26.64
C GLN A 6 23.26 9.96 -25.22
N PRO A 7 24.54 9.92 -24.87
CA PRO A 7 25.00 10.63 -23.70
C PRO A 7 24.70 12.12 -24.00
N ASP A 8 23.55 12.56 -23.49
CA ASP A 8 23.33 14.00 -23.41
C ASP A 8 24.49 14.54 -22.58
N ASN A 9 25.35 15.29 -23.23
CA ASN A 9 26.19 16.25 -22.53
C ASN A 9 25.22 17.28 -21.93
N ILE A 10 24.51 16.86 -20.88
CA ILE A 10 23.69 17.75 -20.08
C ILE A 10 24.67 18.69 -19.43
N THR A 11 24.86 19.83 -20.06
CA THR A 11 25.54 20.92 -19.38
C THR A 11 24.80 21.13 -18.08
N LEU A 12 25.52 21.19 -16.95
CA LEU A 12 25.01 21.41 -15.59
C LEU A 12 24.05 22.61 -15.46
N LYS A 13 23.75 23.30 -16.57
CA LYS A 13 22.81 24.43 -16.69
C LYS A 13 21.33 24.04 -16.51
N ASP A 14 20.94 22.78 -16.73
CA ASP A 14 19.54 22.35 -16.77
C ASP A 14 19.15 21.35 -15.65
N ILE A 15 19.74 21.52 -14.48
CA ILE A 15 19.40 20.67 -13.32
C ILE A 15 17.99 21.05 -12.86
N ILE A 16 17.04 20.12 -13.03
CA ILE A 16 15.70 20.22 -12.44
C ILE A 16 15.73 19.40 -11.14
N VAL A 17 15.62 20.07 -10.01
CA VAL A 17 15.71 19.50 -8.66
C VAL A 17 14.36 18.91 -8.19
N THR A 18 13.32 19.05 -8.99
CA THR A 18 11.95 18.72 -8.62
C THR A 18 11.34 17.71 -9.57
N ALA A 19 10.17 17.17 -9.21
CA ALA A 19 9.32 16.51 -10.17
C ALA A 19 8.89 17.50 -11.25
N SER A 20 8.92 17.08 -12.51
CA SER A 20 8.38 17.86 -13.64
C SER A 20 7.04 17.29 -14.06
N GLU A 21 6.00 18.14 -14.12
CA GLU A 21 4.70 17.73 -14.65
C GLU A 21 4.80 17.42 -16.14
N SER A 22 4.21 16.29 -16.54
CA SER A 22 4.11 15.88 -17.93
C SER A 22 3.16 16.80 -18.69
N ARG A 23 3.51 17.11 -19.93
CA ARG A 23 2.66 17.84 -20.87
C ARG A 23 1.91 16.91 -21.83
N GLY A 24 1.85 15.64 -21.51
CA GLY A 24 1.15 14.63 -22.29
C GLY A 24 -0.36 14.59 -21.98
N LEU A 25 -1.00 13.56 -22.51
CA LEU A 25 -2.45 13.30 -22.38
C LEU A 25 -2.93 12.96 -20.97
N THR A 26 -2.04 12.56 -20.08
CA THR A 26 -2.40 12.20 -18.69
C THR A 26 -1.58 13.01 -17.69
N THR A 27 -2.16 13.27 -16.53
CA THR A 27 -1.46 13.96 -15.45
C THR A 27 -0.45 13.03 -14.82
N SER A 28 0.83 13.32 -15.01
CA SER A 28 1.93 12.57 -14.41
C SER A 28 3.09 13.48 -14.06
N SER A 29 3.85 13.08 -13.04
CA SER A 29 5.09 13.73 -12.61
C SER A 29 6.26 12.84 -12.93
N LYS A 30 7.30 13.39 -13.56
CA LYS A 30 8.56 12.70 -13.82
C LYS A 30 9.65 13.23 -12.89
N ILE A 31 10.31 12.32 -12.18
CA ILE A 31 11.43 12.58 -11.28
C ILE A 31 12.66 11.93 -11.88
N ASN A 32 13.67 12.72 -12.20
CA ASN A 32 14.91 12.25 -12.78
C ASN A 32 15.97 11.92 -11.72
N ARG A 33 17.07 11.29 -12.12
CA ARG A 33 18.17 10.91 -11.23
C ARG A 33 18.75 12.10 -10.44
N LYS A 34 18.90 13.26 -11.09
CA LYS A 34 19.45 14.46 -10.44
C LYS A 34 18.56 15.00 -9.33
N ALA A 35 17.24 14.99 -9.52
CA ALA A 35 16.29 15.38 -8.47
C ALA A 35 16.38 14.43 -7.26
N MET A 36 16.57 13.12 -7.52
CA MET A 36 16.77 12.13 -6.45
C MET A 36 18.11 12.32 -5.72
N GLU A 37 19.20 12.59 -6.43
CA GLU A 37 20.51 12.86 -5.83
C GLU A 37 20.50 14.08 -4.89
N LEU A 38 19.69 15.09 -5.20
CA LEU A 38 19.56 16.29 -4.36
C LEU A 38 18.63 16.12 -3.15
N LEU A 39 17.71 15.16 -3.25
CA LEU A 39 16.82 14.80 -2.15
C LEU A 39 17.50 13.91 -1.10
N GLN A 40 18.61 13.25 -1.46
CA GLN A 40 19.31 12.26 -0.64
C GLN A 40 18.39 11.18 -0.01
N PRO A 41 17.57 10.47 -0.80
CA PRO A 41 16.58 9.56 -0.26
C PRO A 41 17.21 8.36 0.44
N SER A 42 16.62 7.91 1.55
CA SER A 42 16.93 6.63 2.21
C SER A 42 16.04 5.50 1.70
N SER A 43 14.84 5.85 1.26
CA SER A 43 13.87 4.91 0.68
C SER A 43 13.07 5.56 -0.46
N PHE A 44 12.30 4.74 -1.17
CA PHE A 44 11.42 5.22 -2.24
C PHE A 44 10.34 6.18 -1.74
N THR A 45 9.96 6.10 -0.46
CA THR A 45 8.98 6.99 0.17
C THR A 45 9.38 8.46 0.03
N ASP A 46 10.66 8.75 0.16
CA ASP A 46 11.18 10.13 0.13
C ASP A 46 10.98 10.79 -1.23
N ILE A 47 10.99 10.00 -2.32
CA ILE A 47 10.78 10.47 -3.69
C ILE A 47 9.38 11.07 -3.88
N LEU A 48 8.36 10.51 -3.21
CA LEU A 48 6.99 10.98 -3.33
C LEU A 48 6.77 12.37 -2.71
N ALA A 49 7.69 12.84 -1.86
CA ALA A 49 7.67 14.20 -1.33
C ALA A 49 7.81 15.28 -2.41
N LEU A 50 8.38 14.95 -3.58
CA LEU A 50 8.52 15.88 -4.71
C LEU A 50 7.24 16.09 -5.52
N LEU A 51 6.21 15.27 -5.30
CA LEU A 51 4.93 15.39 -6.00
C LEU A 51 4.13 16.60 -5.49
N PRO A 52 3.23 17.18 -6.30
CA PRO A 52 2.26 18.14 -5.81
C PRO A 52 1.48 17.56 -4.62
N GLY A 53 1.38 18.30 -3.52
CA GLY A 53 0.80 17.80 -2.28
C GLY A 53 1.72 16.96 -1.41
N GLY A 54 2.89 16.55 -1.90
CA GLY A 54 3.90 15.83 -1.14
C GLY A 54 4.57 16.70 -0.08
N ARG A 55 5.07 16.09 0.98
CA ARG A 55 5.84 16.74 2.05
C ARG A 55 7.03 15.89 2.40
N THR A 56 8.18 16.55 2.60
CA THR A 56 9.35 15.88 3.17
C THR A 56 9.04 15.45 4.60
N LYS A 57 9.33 14.21 4.91
CA LYS A 57 9.24 13.62 6.24
C LYS A 57 10.58 13.00 6.56
N ASP A 58 10.89 12.93 7.82
CA ASP A 58 12.03 12.15 8.26
C ASP A 58 11.80 10.67 7.90
N PRO A 59 12.85 9.88 7.56
CA PRO A 59 12.68 8.51 7.12
C PRO A 59 11.94 7.67 8.15
N ALA A 60 10.71 7.24 7.85
CA ALA A 60 9.91 6.40 8.74
C ALA A 60 10.16 4.92 8.38
N LEU A 61 11.34 4.39 8.68
CA LEU A 61 11.76 3.05 8.29
C LEU A 61 11.34 1.95 9.28
N GLY A 62 10.78 2.30 10.44
CA GLY A 62 10.33 1.34 11.44
C GLY A 62 8.97 0.68 11.17
N GLY A 63 8.20 1.18 10.22
CA GLY A 63 6.90 0.62 9.82
C GLY A 63 6.74 0.56 8.30
N VAL A 64 5.72 -0.15 7.84
CA VAL A 64 5.39 -0.29 6.42
C VAL A 64 5.07 1.08 5.81
N ASN A 65 5.67 1.39 4.68
CA ASN A 65 5.45 2.63 3.93
C ASN A 65 4.73 2.35 2.60
N GLN A 66 3.52 2.87 2.45
CA GLN A 66 2.64 2.62 1.32
C GLN A 66 2.38 3.90 0.52
N ALA A 67 2.29 3.76 -0.81
CA ALA A 67 1.96 4.87 -1.70
C ALA A 67 0.46 5.13 -1.72
N ARG A 68 0.04 6.34 -1.35
CA ARG A 68 -1.32 6.83 -1.50
C ARG A 68 -1.30 8.08 -2.35
N LEU A 69 -1.91 8.00 -3.53
CA LEU A 69 -1.91 9.10 -4.49
C LEU A 69 -3.18 9.95 -4.33
N ARG A 70 -3.03 11.29 -4.32
CA ARG A 70 -4.15 12.23 -4.24
C ARG A 70 -5.06 11.98 -3.03
N GLU A 71 -4.48 11.66 -1.88
CA GLU A 71 -5.22 11.28 -0.69
C GLU A 71 -4.64 11.89 0.56
N VAL A 72 -5.50 12.44 1.40
CA VAL A 72 -5.14 12.86 2.75
C VAL A 72 -5.26 11.66 3.66
N GLY A 73 -4.17 11.13 4.13
CA GLY A 73 -3.99 9.90 4.93
C GLY A 73 -5.23 9.27 5.57
N ILE A 74 -5.21 7.98 5.79
CA ILE A 74 -6.32 7.24 6.39
C ILE A 74 -6.26 7.21 7.92
N SER A 75 -7.41 7.00 8.57
CA SER A 75 -7.53 6.74 10.01
C SER A 75 -8.02 5.32 10.33
N SER A 76 -8.40 4.54 9.33
CA SER A 76 -8.91 3.18 9.49
C SER A 76 -8.46 2.29 8.34
N ASN A 77 -8.03 1.06 8.66
CA ASN A 77 -7.64 0.05 7.67
C ASN A 77 -8.80 -0.37 6.75
N ASN A 78 -10.06 -0.15 7.15
CA ASN A 78 -11.24 -0.43 6.33
C ASN A 78 -11.31 0.41 5.05
N TYR A 79 -10.48 1.44 4.93
CA TYR A 79 -10.42 2.32 3.77
C TYR A 79 -9.06 2.33 3.07
N ASP A 80 -8.15 1.41 3.41
CA ASP A 80 -6.77 1.38 2.88
C ASP A 80 -6.65 0.64 1.53
N ILE A 81 -7.60 0.89 0.63
CA ILE A 81 -7.55 0.29 -0.70
C ILE A 81 -6.74 1.11 -1.71
N SER A 82 -6.49 2.39 -1.44
CA SER A 82 -5.76 3.25 -2.37
C SER A 82 -4.30 2.82 -2.56
N SER A 83 -3.65 2.34 -1.50
CA SER A 83 -2.29 1.82 -1.59
C SER A 83 -2.24 0.49 -2.33
N LEU A 84 -3.20 -0.41 -2.09
CA LEU A 84 -3.37 -1.65 -2.84
C LEU A 84 -3.64 -1.38 -4.32
N GLY A 85 -4.42 -0.33 -4.63
CA GLY A 85 -4.75 0.11 -5.99
C GLY A 85 -3.68 0.95 -6.67
N THR A 86 -2.48 1.12 -6.09
CA THR A 86 -1.34 1.79 -6.72
C THR A 86 -0.40 0.76 -7.35
N ALA A 87 -0.33 0.73 -8.68
CA ALA A 87 0.52 -0.20 -9.39
C ALA A 87 1.97 0.30 -9.46
N PHE A 88 2.93 -0.55 -9.10
CA PHE A 88 4.36 -0.30 -9.27
C PHE A 88 4.92 -1.15 -10.40
N LEU A 89 5.60 -0.51 -11.35
CA LEU A 89 6.27 -1.19 -12.46
C LEU A 89 7.76 -0.87 -12.47
N VAL A 90 8.59 -1.88 -12.53
CA VAL A 90 10.04 -1.76 -12.69
C VAL A 90 10.41 -2.23 -14.09
N ASN A 91 10.96 -1.36 -14.93
CA ASN A 91 11.24 -1.63 -16.36
C ASN A 91 10.02 -2.25 -17.11
N GLY A 92 8.79 -1.84 -16.72
CA GLY A 92 7.54 -2.33 -17.33
C GLY A 92 6.96 -3.61 -16.71
N VAL A 93 7.63 -4.23 -15.76
CA VAL A 93 7.16 -5.42 -15.03
C VAL A 93 6.50 -5.00 -13.70
N PRO A 94 5.27 -5.44 -13.42
CA PRO A 94 4.59 -5.09 -12.17
C PRO A 94 5.20 -5.82 -10.95
N ILE A 95 5.29 -5.10 -9.83
CA ILE A 95 5.52 -5.70 -8.52
C ILE A 95 4.17 -6.20 -8.01
N ASN A 96 4.00 -7.50 -7.89
CA ASN A 96 2.77 -8.12 -7.43
C ASN A 96 2.90 -8.53 -5.95
N THR A 97 1.89 -8.17 -5.15
CA THR A 97 1.78 -8.51 -3.72
C THR A 97 0.51 -9.29 -3.39
N ASP A 98 -0.24 -9.75 -4.40
CA ASP A 98 -1.57 -10.35 -4.22
C ASP A 98 -1.52 -11.70 -3.48
N ALA A 99 -0.41 -12.44 -3.60
CA ALA A 99 -0.17 -13.68 -2.87
C ALA A 99 0.44 -13.50 -1.47
N ASN A 100 0.62 -12.26 -0.99
CA ASN A 100 1.16 -12.01 0.34
C ASN A 100 0.08 -12.27 1.39
N MET A 101 0.34 -13.22 2.29
CA MET A 101 -0.56 -13.61 3.38
C MET A 101 0.16 -13.64 4.75
N GLN A 102 1.41 -13.22 4.78
CA GLN A 102 2.30 -13.37 5.93
C GLN A 102 2.05 -12.26 6.96
N HIS A 103 1.23 -12.57 7.93
CA HIS A 103 0.99 -11.73 9.12
C HIS A 103 0.67 -12.62 10.32
N VAL A 104 0.78 -12.10 11.51
CA VAL A 104 0.44 -12.83 12.74
C VAL A 104 -1.05 -12.64 13.02
N LEU A 105 -1.83 -13.70 12.92
CA LEU A 105 -3.24 -13.69 13.27
C LEU A 105 -3.44 -13.44 14.77
N GLY A 106 -4.43 -12.61 15.10
CA GLY A 106 -4.70 -12.22 16.47
C GLY A 106 -3.82 -11.09 17.01
N ALA A 107 -2.84 -10.59 16.22
CA ALA A 107 -2.02 -9.45 16.63
C ALA A 107 -2.89 -8.19 16.87
N SER A 108 -2.69 -7.53 17.99
CA SER A 108 -3.35 -6.28 18.38
C SER A 108 -2.47 -5.07 18.07
N GLN A 109 -3.00 -3.85 18.27
CA GLN A 109 -2.26 -2.60 18.06
C GLN A 109 -0.97 -2.49 18.90
N SER A 110 -0.89 -3.19 20.00
CA SER A 110 0.30 -3.24 20.86
C SER A 110 1.34 -4.28 20.43
N ASP A 111 1.02 -5.12 19.46
CA ASP A 111 1.92 -6.16 19.00
C ASP A 111 2.83 -5.67 17.86
N HIS A 112 4.04 -6.21 17.81
CA HIS A 112 5.08 -5.83 16.84
C HIS A 112 4.65 -5.98 15.38
N ASP A 113 3.81 -6.96 15.06
CA ASP A 113 3.36 -7.21 13.69
C ASP A 113 2.33 -6.18 13.19
N TYR A 114 1.62 -5.48 14.06
CA TYR A 114 0.50 -4.62 13.67
C TYR A 114 0.87 -3.55 12.65
N TYR A 115 1.93 -2.79 12.89
CA TYR A 115 2.38 -1.72 12.00
C TYR A 115 3.44 -2.16 10.98
N ARG A 116 3.92 -3.42 11.08
CA ARG A 116 4.84 -4.05 10.13
C ARG A 116 4.14 -4.91 9.07
N ASN A 117 2.82 -5.11 9.22
CA ASN A 117 2.03 -5.92 8.30
C ASN A 117 1.64 -5.16 7.04
N SER A 118 2.06 -5.68 5.87
CA SER A 118 1.72 -5.15 4.53
C SER A 118 0.69 -6.00 3.77
N THR A 119 0.20 -7.09 4.36
CA THR A 119 -0.75 -8.02 3.71
C THR A 119 -2.03 -7.29 3.31
N GLY A 120 -2.41 -7.41 2.03
CA GLY A 120 -3.58 -6.75 1.48
C GLY A 120 -3.49 -5.23 1.34
N LYS A 121 -2.29 -4.63 1.54
CA LYS A 121 -2.09 -3.17 1.56
C LYS A 121 -1.20 -2.64 0.43
N GLY A 122 -0.74 -3.49 -0.49
CA GLY A 122 0.13 -3.12 -1.61
C GLY A 122 1.62 -3.12 -1.27
N VAL A 123 2.41 -2.39 -2.06
CA VAL A 123 3.88 -2.43 -2.00
C VAL A 123 4.41 -1.64 -0.80
N ASP A 124 5.29 -2.26 -0.02
CA ASP A 124 6.09 -1.57 1.00
C ASP A 124 7.30 -0.87 0.35
N MET A 125 7.26 0.45 0.31
CA MET A 125 8.28 1.27 -0.34
C MET A 125 9.64 1.25 0.38
N ARG A 126 9.72 0.82 1.64
CA ARG A 126 11.00 0.63 2.34
C ARG A 126 11.92 -0.36 1.62
N MET A 127 11.31 -1.34 0.93
CA MET A 127 12.01 -2.41 0.22
C MET A 127 12.62 -1.97 -1.11
N LEU A 128 12.26 -0.78 -1.61
CA LEU A 128 12.73 -0.27 -2.90
C LEU A 128 13.93 0.65 -2.70
N SER A 129 15.11 0.20 -3.12
CA SER A 129 16.30 1.04 -3.20
C SER A 129 16.16 2.07 -4.31
N THR A 130 16.60 3.30 -4.05
CA THR A 130 16.56 4.41 -5.00
C THR A 130 17.82 4.53 -5.85
N ASP A 131 18.88 3.83 -5.51
CA ASP A 131 20.19 3.99 -6.12
C ASP A 131 20.31 3.38 -7.52
N PHE A 132 19.47 2.38 -7.82
CA PHE A 132 19.37 1.77 -9.14
C PHE A 132 18.48 2.52 -10.11
N ILE A 133 17.79 3.56 -9.64
CA ILE A 133 16.74 4.24 -10.39
C ILE A 133 17.33 5.39 -11.20
N GLU A 134 17.03 5.43 -12.49
CA GLU A 134 17.34 6.54 -13.40
C GLU A 134 16.21 7.59 -13.40
N SER A 135 14.97 7.10 -13.47
CA SER A 135 13.79 7.99 -13.38
C SER A 135 12.58 7.28 -12.84
N VAL A 136 11.70 8.06 -12.24
CA VAL A 136 10.37 7.63 -11.79
C VAL A 136 9.33 8.49 -12.48
N GLU A 137 8.29 7.86 -13.06
CA GLU A 137 7.10 8.54 -13.54
C GLU A 137 5.92 8.11 -12.68
N VAL A 138 5.25 9.06 -12.03
CA VAL A 138 4.06 8.83 -11.23
C VAL A 138 2.84 9.34 -11.99
N ILE A 139 2.05 8.43 -12.55
CA ILE A 139 0.82 8.72 -13.25
C ILE A 139 -0.32 8.75 -12.23
N ARG A 140 -0.84 9.93 -11.95
CA ARG A 140 -1.93 10.16 -10.99
C ARG A 140 -3.29 10.30 -11.69
N GLY A 141 -3.27 10.74 -12.94
CA GLY A 141 -4.46 10.89 -13.78
C GLY A 141 -5.00 9.56 -14.30
N ILE A 142 -5.52 9.60 -15.53
CA ILE A 142 -6.09 8.43 -16.21
C ILE A 142 -4.99 7.79 -17.07
N PRO A 143 -4.39 6.65 -16.63
CA PRO A 143 -3.34 5.99 -17.38
C PRO A 143 -3.88 5.30 -18.65
N SER A 144 -2.99 5.00 -19.60
CA SER A 144 -3.30 4.15 -20.76
C SER A 144 -3.97 2.84 -20.31
N VAL A 145 -4.84 2.26 -21.16
CA VAL A 145 -5.46 0.96 -20.93
C VAL A 145 -4.47 -0.21 -20.88
N GLU A 146 -3.23 0.02 -21.27
CA GLU A 146 -2.11 -0.91 -21.09
C GLU A 146 -1.94 -1.32 -19.61
N TYR A 147 -2.24 -0.41 -18.68
CA TYR A 147 -2.09 -0.63 -17.24
C TYR A 147 -3.41 -1.05 -16.60
N GLY A 148 -3.41 -2.18 -15.91
CA GLY A 148 -4.55 -2.74 -15.19
C GLY A 148 -4.23 -3.09 -13.74
N GLU A 149 -5.22 -3.62 -13.03
CA GLU A 149 -5.10 -4.00 -11.62
C GLU A 149 -4.77 -2.81 -10.71
N LEU A 150 -5.48 -1.71 -10.92
CA LEU A 150 -5.25 -0.46 -10.19
C LEU A 150 -6.55 0.34 -10.03
N THR A 151 -6.64 1.12 -8.97
CA THR A 151 -7.70 2.11 -8.74
C THR A 151 -7.14 3.51 -8.47
N SER A 152 -5.87 3.62 -8.06
CA SER A 152 -5.26 4.91 -7.67
C SER A 152 -4.39 5.48 -8.78
N GLY A 153 -3.34 4.79 -9.20
CA GLY A 153 -2.43 5.28 -10.23
C GLY A 153 -1.30 4.30 -10.52
N VAL A 154 -0.30 4.78 -11.28
CA VAL A 154 0.83 3.96 -11.70
C VAL A 154 2.14 4.65 -11.35
N ILE A 155 3.05 3.93 -10.72
CA ILE A 155 4.42 4.35 -10.46
C ILE A 155 5.35 3.52 -11.34
N LYS A 156 5.93 4.17 -12.35
CA LYS A 156 6.86 3.56 -13.31
C LYS A 156 8.28 3.88 -12.90
N ILE A 157 9.06 2.86 -12.62
CA ILE A 157 10.47 2.96 -12.23
C ILE A 157 11.30 2.49 -13.41
N GLN A 158 12.15 3.38 -13.92
CA GLN A 158 13.15 3.05 -14.91
C GLN A 158 14.51 2.91 -14.22
N ARG A 159 15.19 1.79 -14.46
CA ARG A 159 16.52 1.56 -13.91
C ARG A 159 17.60 2.18 -14.75
N LYS A 160 18.75 2.43 -14.12
CA LYS A 160 19.98 2.78 -14.82
C LYS A 160 20.36 1.66 -15.79
N ALA A 161 20.68 2.03 -17.02
CA ALA A 161 21.12 1.12 -18.07
C ALA A 161 22.24 1.78 -18.87
N GLY A 162 23.10 0.95 -19.49
CA GLY A 162 24.22 1.45 -20.29
C GLY A 162 25.56 1.50 -19.54
N ALA A 163 26.60 1.93 -20.23
CA ALA A 163 27.91 2.09 -19.63
C ALA A 163 27.96 3.30 -18.70
N HIS A 164 28.39 3.12 -17.48
CA HIS A 164 28.65 4.19 -16.53
C HIS A 164 29.84 3.82 -15.63
N PRO A 165 30.59 4.80 -15.09
CA PRO A 165 31.75 4.55 -14.23
C PRO A 165 31.34 3.79 -12.95
N TRP A 166 32.30 3.39 -12.14
CA TRP A 166 32.02 2.99 -10.78
C TRP A 166 31.34 4.14 -10.03
N GLU A 167 30.26 3.83 -9.42
CA GLU A 167 29.49 4.75 -8.56
C GLU A 167 29.43 4.17 -7.16
N ALA A 168 29.81 4.97 -6.18
CA ALA A 168 29.62 4.63 -4.76
C ALA A 168 28.88 5.77 -4.07
N ARG A 169 27.96 5.39 -3.18
CA ARG A 169 27.23 6.34 -2.33
C ARG A 169 27.28 5.84 -0.89
N VAL A 170 27.63 6.74 0.02
CA VAL A 170 27.60 6.49 1.46
C VAL A 170 26.79 7.62 2.08
N LYS A 171 25.73 7.26 2.79
CA LYS A 171 24.88 8.20 3.52
C LYS A 171 24.84 7.82 5.00
N ALA A 172 24.89 8.81 5.86
CA ALA A 172 24.70 8.67 7.30
C ALA A 172 23.81 9.78 7.83
N ASP A 173 22.77 9.40 8.54
CA ASP A 173 21.88 10.27 9.29
C ASP A 173 21.53 9.62 10.64
N PRO A 174 20.81 10.29 11.56
CA PRO A 174 20.53 9.74 12.89
C PRO A 174 19.82 8.39 12.88
N GLU A 175 18.95 8.14 11.90
CA GLU A 175 18.11 6.95 11.83
C GLU A 175 18.63 5.92 10.84
N SER A 176 19.51 6.30 9.88
CA SER A 176 19.93 5.36 8.84
C SER A 176 21.37 5.51 8.40
N LYS A 177 21.94 4.39 7.98
CA LYS A 177 23.24 4.27 7.30
C LYS A 177 23.02 3.50 6.01
N LEU A 178 23.45 4.08 4.89
CA LEU A 178 23.28 3.49 3.57
C LEU A 178 24.61 3.43 2.84
N VAL A 179 24.88 2.32 2.16
CA VAL A 179 26.00 2.13 1.26
C VAL A 179 25.51 1.55 -0.05
N TYR A 180 25.91 2.18 -1.16
CA TYR A 180 25.63 1.71 -2.52
C TYR A 180 26.91 1.61 -3.32
N LEU A 181 26.99 0.60 -4.19
CA LEU A 181 28.03 0.41 -5.18
C LEU A 181 27.41 -0.05 -6.50
N GLY A 182 27.76 0.60 -7.60
CA GLY A 182 27.26 0.25 -8.93
C GLY A 182 28.28 0.43 -10.05
N LYS A 183 28.10 -0.34 -11.13
CA LYS A 183 28.93 -0.28 -12.35
C LYS A 183 28.11 -0.68 -13.57
N GLY A 184 28.26 0.07 -14.65
CA GLY A 184 27.79 -0.33 -15.96
C GLY A 184 28.93 -0.37 -16.98
N PHE A 185 28.93 -1.37 -17.85
CA PHE A 185 29.86 -1.44 -18.95
C PHE A 185 29.22 -1.99 -20.22
N ALA A 186 29.73 -1.58 -21.35
CA ALA A 186 29.38 -2.09 -22.65
C ALA A 186 30.60 -2.79 -23.28
N THR A 187 30.32 -3.88 -23.98
CA THR A 187 31.37 -4.60 -24.74
C THR A 187 31.33 -4.17 -26.21
N ASP A 188 32.46 -4.37 -26.92
CA ASP A 188 32.53 -4.09 -28.37
C ASP A 188 31.50 -4.90 -29.19
N LYS A 189 31.05 -6.03 -28.65
CA LYS A 189 30.01 -6.86 -29.26
C LYS A 189 28.57 -6.39 -29.00
N GLY A 190 28.41 -5.22 -28.37
CA GLY A 190 27.11 -4.59 -28.09
C GLY A 190 26.33 -5.18 -26.90
N TRP A 191 26.98 -5.95 -26.03
CA TRP A 191 26.42 -6.35 -24.75
C TRP A 191 26.56 -5.23 -23.73
N ILE A 192 25.50 -5.01 -22.97
CA ILE A 192 25.46 -4.06 -21.87
C ILE A 192 25.22 -4.84 -20.58
N PHE A 193 26.02 -4.53 -19.56
CA PHE A 193 25.92 -5.12 -18.22
C PHE A 193 25.87 -4.01 -17.19
N ASN A 194 24.92 -4.08 -16.28
CA ASN A 194 24.85 -3.20 -15.12
C ASN A 194 24.73 -4.05 -13.86
N PHE A 195 25.54 -3.73 -12.87
CA PHE A 195 25.54 -4.36 -11.56
C PHE A 195 25.35 -3.30 -10.49
N GLY A 196 24.66 -3.66 -9.45
CA GLY A 196 24.52 -2.78 -8.33
C GLY A 196 24.22 -3.52 -7.03
N PHE A 197 24.71 -2.95 -5.94
CA PHE A 197 24.55 -3.44 -4.59
C PHE A 197 24.18 -2.27 -3.67
N ASP A 198 23.18 -2.45 -2.82
CA ASP A 198 22.70 -1.47 -1.83
C ASP A 198 22.54 -2.15 -0.48
N TYR A 199 23.02 -1.52 0.57
CA TYR A 199 22.80 -1.93 1.95
C TYR A 199 22.32 -0.74 2.78
N LEU A 200 21.23 -0.93 3.50
CA LEU A 200 20.65 0.03 4.43
C LEU A 200 20.51 -0.61 5.81
N ASP A 201 21.01 0.07 6.84
CA ASP A 201 20.76 -0.23 8.26
C ASP A 201 20.02 0.96 8.87
N ALA A 202 18.81 0.74 9.37
CA ALA A 202 17.95 1.79 9.89
C ALA A 202 17.37 1.44 11.26
N LYS A 203 17.15 2.48 12.09
CA LYS A 203 16.55 2.39 13.41
C LYS A 203 15.53 3.51 13.57
N ILE A 204 14.43 3.27 14.26
CA ILE A 204 13.46 4.33 14.63
C ILE A 204 14.11 5.30 15.63
N ASP A 205 14.76 4.76 16.66
CA ASP A 205 15.55 5.52 17.63
C ASP A 205 17.01 5.04 17.55
N PRO A 206 17.97 5.89 17.16
CA PRO A 206 19.38 5.49 17.06
C PRO A 206 19.98 5.01 18.37
N ARG A 207 19.40 5.36 19.53
CA ARG A 207 19.80 4.89 20.86
C ARG A 207 19.27 3.51 21.17
N ASN A 208 18.21 3.05 20.50
CA ASN A 208 17.63 1.74 20.71
C ASN A 208 18.35 0.68 19.86
N ASN A 209 19.13 -0.18 20.53
CA ASN A 209 19.80 -1.31 19.90
C ASN A 209 18.94 -2.58 19.81
N LEU A 210 17.71 -2.53 20.33
CA LEU A 210 16.81 -3.67 20.44
C LEU A 210 15.88 -3.77 19.21
N GLU A 211 15.81 -2.73 18.42
CA GLU A 211 15.00 -2.63 17.21
C GLU A 211 15.84 -2.16 16.04
N ASN A 212 15.71 -2.83 14.89
CA ASN A 212 16.34 -2.37 13.65
C ASN A 212 15.64 -2.91 12.40
N TYR A 213 15.80 -2.17 11.30
CA TYR A 213 15.41 -2.55 9.95
C TYR A 213 16.64 -2.56 9.05
N LYS A 214 16.86 -3.66 8.33
CA LYS A 214 17.96 -3.79 7.38
C LYS A 214 17.42 -4.15 6.01
N ARG A 215 18.00 -3.54 4.97
CA ARG A 215 17.72 -3.87 3.58
C ARG A 215 19.02 -4.15 2.85
N LEU A 216 19.02 -5.20 2.05
CA LEU A 216 20.07 -5.50 1.10
C LEU A 216 19.43 -5.71 -0.27
N THR A 217 19.94 -5.05 -1.29
CA THR A 217 19.46 -5.21 -2.67
C THR A 217 20.65 -5.44 -3.59
N ALA A 218 20.55 -6.45 -4.44
CA ALA A 218 21.49 -6.69 -5.53
C ALA A 218 20.73 -6.78 -6.84
N THR A 219 21.22 -6.09 -7.87
CA THR A 219 20.60 -6.08 -9.18
C THR A 219 21.60 -6.34 -10.27
N THR A 220 21.16 -7.07 -11.29
CA THR A 220 21.92 -7.28 -12.53
C THR A 220 21.00 -7.02 -13.70
N HIS A 221 21.44 -6.16 -14.61
CA HIS A 221 20.77 -5.93 -15.89
C HIS A 221 21.70 -6.31 -17.03
N VAL A 222 21.23 -7.14 -17.95
CA VAL A 222 21.94 -7.54 -19.16
C VAL A 222 21.09 -7.16 -20.35
N ALA A 223 21.68 -6.45 -21.31
CA ALA A 223 20.96 -6.04 -22.51
C ALA A 223 21.81 -6.24 -23.76
N ARG A 224 21.13 -6.48 -24.87
CA ARG A 224 21.75 -6.47 -26.21
C ARG A 224 20.75 -6.01 -27.24
N GLU A 225 21.26 -5.27 -28.20
CA GLU A 225 20.47 -4.85 -29.36
C GLU A 225 21.13 -5.35 -30.65
N TRP A 226 20.31 -5.93 -31.51
CA TRP A 226 20.71 -6.32 -32.89
C TRP A 226 19.97 -5.40 -33.86
N LYS A 227 20.73 -4.64 -34.64
CA LYS A 227 20.19 -3.67 -35.59
C LYS A 227 20.50 -4.07 -37.03
N THR A 228 19.48 -3.94 -37.87
CA THR A 228 19.58 -3.91 -39.30
C THR A 228 18.89 -2.65 -39.80
N ASN A 229 19.01 -2.31 -41.10
CA ASN A 229 18.31 -1.13 -41.66
C ASN A 229 16.80 -1.23 -41.45
N ALA A 230 16.22 -2.42 -41.64
CA ALA A 230 14.78 -2.65 -41.60
C ALA A 230 14.19 -2.90 -40.19
N ARG A 231 14.99 -3.33 -39.24
CA ARG A 231 14.50 -3.75 -37.91
C ARG A 231 15.58 -3.69 -36.85
N SER A 232 15.12 -3.51 -35.61
CA SER A 232 15.95 -3.63 -34.41
C SER A 232 15.27 -4.61 -33.45
N LEU A 233 16.04 -5.55 -32.90
CA LEU A 233 15.63 -6.43 -31.83
C LEU A 233 16.43 -6.09 -30.59
N SER A 234 15.78 -5.64 -29.53
CA SER A 234 16.42 -5.46 -28.22
C SER A 234 15.94 -6.52 -27.25
N TRP A 235 16.88 -7.12 -26.57
CA TRP A 235 16.67 -8.07 -25.50
C TRP A 235 17.23 -7.53 -24.19
N ASN A 236 16.42 -7.62 -23.11
CA ASN A 236 16.77 -7.17 -21.79
C ASN A 236 16.44 -8.27 -20.78
N LEU A 237 17.39 -8.56 -19.91
CA LEU A 237 17.23 -9.46 -18.77
C LEU A 237 17.54 -8.71 -17.49
N ASP A 238 16.59 -8.65 -16.58
CA ASP A 238 16.74 -8.10 -15.22
C ASP A 238 16.72 -9.25 -14.22
N LEU A 239 17.75 -9.32 -13.36
CA LEU A 239 17.86 -10.25 -12.24
C LEU A 239 17.97 -9.44 -10.95
N ASP A 240 17.05 -9.70 -10.02
CA ASP A 240 16.99 -8.97 -8.77
C ASP A 240 16.98 -9.89 -7.58
N TYR A 241 17.73 -9.50 -6.57
CA TYR A 241 17.63 -10.04 -5.23
C TYR A 241 17.43 -8.91 -4.25
N GLY A 242 16.38 -9.01 -3.43
CA GLY A 242 16.10 -8.11 -2.33
C GLY A 242 15.95 -8.88 -1.04
N GLN A 243 16.55 -8.36 0.02
CA GLN A 243 16.36 -8.89 1.38
C GLN A 243 16.01 -7.74 2.31
N SER A 244 15.02 -7.96 3.20
CA SER A 244 14.84 -7.10 4.37
C SER A 244 14.72 -7.95 5.63
N ILE A 245 15.23 -7.39 6.72
CA ILE A 245 15.13 -7.95 8.06
C ILE A 245 14.60 -6.84 8.95
N ASP A 246 13.51 -7.14 9.63
CA ASP A 246 12.88 -6.25 10.59
C ASP A 246 12.83 -7.02 11.90
N ASP A 247 13.57 -6.59 12.91
CA ASP A 247 13.65 -7.29 14.19
C ASP A 247 13.46 -6.35 15.39
N GLU A 248 12.87 -6.89 16.41
CA GLU A 248 12.66 -6.24 17.69
C GLU A 248 12.71 -7.26 18.82
N LYS A 249 13.26 -6.87 19.95
CA LYS A 249 13.32 -7.70 21.17
C LYS A 249 13.12 -6.84 22.41
N SER A 250 12.55 -7.42 23.45
CA SER A 250 12.45 -6.77 24.76
C SER A 250 13.84 -6.55 25.37
N ASP A 251 13.98 -5.47 26.13
CA ASP A 251 15.18 -5.18 26.90
C ASP A 251 15.32 -6.19 28.05
N PRO A 252 16.41 -7.00 28.08
CA PRO A 252 16.61 -7.99 29.12
C PRO A 252 16.76 -7.38 30.54
N ASP A 253 17.22 -6.13 30.60
CA ASP A 253 17.47 -5.45 31.88
C ASP A 253 16.18 -4.98 32.55
N ILE A 254 15.17 -4.62 31.76
CA ILE A 254 13.86 -4.15 32.23
C ILE A 254 12.82 -5.29 32.28
N SER A 255 12.96 -6.30 31.44
CA SER A 255 11.95 -7.34 31.24
C SER A 255 12.02 -8.49 32.26
N TYR A 256 12.85 -8.41 33.31
CA TYR A 256 13.01 -9.45 34.31
C TYR A 256 13.24 -10.85 33.71
N LYS A 257 14.12 -10.97 32.73
CA LYS A 257 14.45 -12.20 31.97
C LYS A 257 13.31 -12.74 31.09
N LYS A 258 12.20 -12.02 30.91
CA LYS A 258 11.17 -12.33 29.91
C LYS A 258 11.73 -11.96 28.54
N ILE A 259 11.74 -12.92 27.65
CA ILE A 259 12.30 -12.70 26.30
C ILE A 259 11.15 -12.65 25.31
N ASP A 260 10.78 -11.44 24.89
CA ASP A 260 9.89 -11.25 23.74
C ASP A 260 10.74 -10.85 22.54
N LYS A 261 10.59 -11.56 21.43
CA LYS A 261 11.32 -11.34 20.20
C LYS A 261 10.38 -11.42 19.02
N TYR A 262 10.52 -10.46 18.11
CA TYR A 262 9.91 -10.47 16.81
C TYR A 262 11.00 -10.39 15.74
N LYS A 263 10.91 -11.21 14.70
CA LYS A 263 11.79 -11.10 13.54
C LYS A 263 11.01 -11.44 12.28
N SER A 264 10.93 -10.49 11.38
CA SER A 264 10.50 -10.70 10.00
C SER A 264 11.73 -10.75 9.09
N SER A 265 11.79 -11.73 8.21
CA SER A 265 12.81 -11.83 7.18
C SER A 265 12.13 -12.07 5.84
N TYR A 266 12.38 -11.17 4.90
CA TYR A 266 11.85 -11.22 3.55
C TYR A 266 13.01 -11.34 2.56
N HIS A 267 12.93 -12.32 1.66
CA HIS A 267 13.84 -12.49 0.54
C HIS A 267 13.01 -12.54 -0.72
N ARG A 268 13.37 -11.75 -1.71
CA ARG A 268 12.72 -11.71 -3.01
C ARG A 268 13.75 -11.96 -4.11
N MET A 269 13.43 -12.88 -5.00
CA MET A 269 14.19 -13.16 -6.22
C MET A 269 13.27 -12.90 -7.40
N SER A 270 13.71 -12.09 -8.35
CA SER A 270 12.94 -11.77 -9.55
C SER A 270 13.78 -11.92 -10.80
N VAL A 271 13.19 -12.52 -11.80
CA VAL A 271 13.75 -12.66 -13.15
C VAL A 271 12.75 -12.07 -14.12
N ALA A 272 13.17 -11.06 -14.88
CA ALA A 272 12.33 -10.45 -15.90
C ALA A 272 13.05 -10.43 -17.24
N ASN A 273 12.36 -10.81 -18.29
CA ASN A 273 12.86 -10.87 -19.66
C ASN A 273 11.95 -10.03 -20.57
N THR A 274 12.54 -9.13 -21.34
CA THR A 274 11.82 -8.28 -22.28
C THR A 274 12.48 -8.33 -23.66
N LEU A 275 11.68 -8.70 -24.66
CA LEU A 275 12.02 -8.63 -26.06
C LEU A 275 11.23 -7.48 -26.71
N ASN A 276 11.93 -6.59 -27.38
CA ASN A 276 11.28 -5.52 -28.13
C ASN A 276 11.77 -5.52 -29.57
N TRP A 277 10.88 -5.84 -30.48
CA TRP A 277 11.15 -5.93 -31.90
C TRP A 277 10.54 -4.71 -32.60
N VAL A 278 11.40 -3.81 -33.09
CA VAL A 278 11.01 -2.55 -33.75
C VAL A 278 11.23 -2.69 -35.26
N PHE A 279 10.24 -2.32 -36.04
CA PHE A 279 10.24 -2.34 -37.50
C PHE A 279 10.45 -0.90 -38.02
N THR A 280 11.66 -0.60 -38.52
CA THR A 280 12.07 0.76 -38.92
C THR A 280 11.56 1.11 -40.30
N GLU A 281 11.51 0.17 -41.23
CA GLU A 281 11.06 0.37 -42.58
C GLU A 281 9.55 0.12 -42.81
N SER A 282 8.87 -0.49 -41.83
CA SER A 282 7.42 -0.68 -41.94
C SER A 282 6.68 0.64 -41.80
N THR A 283 5.81 0.93 -42.75
CA THR A 283 4.93 2.11 -42.72
C THR A 283 3.86 1.98 -41.63
N HIS A 284 3.37 0.78 -41.36
CA HIS A 284 2.25 0.52 -40.43
C HIS A 284 2.66 -0.11 -39.12
N TRP A 285 3.32 -1.26 -39.15
CA TRP A 285 3.69 -1.99 -37.96
C TRP A 285 4.95 -1.41 -37.33
N LYS A 286 4.88 -0.92 -36.08
CA LYS A 286 6.02 -0.23 -35.44
C LYS A 286 6.81 -1.10 -34.51
N TYR A 287 6.16 -1.87 -33.65
CA TYR A 287 6.87 -2.78 -32.77
C TYR A 287 5.98 -3.92 -32.30
N VAL A 288 6.65 -4.99 -31.85
CA VAL A 288 6.12 -6.05 -30.99
C VAL A 288 6.96 -6.11 -29.73
N ASN A 289 6.32 -6.07 -28.58
CA ASN A 289 6.96 -6.21 -27.28
C ASN A 289 6.45 -7.47 -26.59
N LEU A 290 7.36 -8.28 -26.08
CA LEU A 290 7.06 -9.44 -25.25
C LEU A 290 7.80 -9.30 -23.93
N THR A 291 7.09 -9.38 -22.82
CA THR A 291 7.64 -9.34 -21.47
C THR A 291 7.20 -10.57 -20.71
N ALA A 292 8.15 -11.27 -20.08
CA ALA A 292 7.88 -12.40 -19.19
C ALA A 292 8.68 -12.25 -17.90
N ALA A 293 8.05 -12.47 -16.76
CA ALA A 293 8.72 -12.36 -15.46
C ALA A 293 8.19 -13.39 -14.47
N VAL A 294 9.08 -13.79 -13.57
CA VAL A 294 8.76 -14.62 -12.41
C VAL A 294 9.39 -13.99 -11.17
N ASP A 295 8.62 -13.94 -10.13
CA ASP A 295 9.01 -13.43 -8.82
C ASP A 295 8.74 -14.49 -7.77
N TYR A 296 9.75 -14.82 -6.96
CA TYR A 296 9.63 -15.77 -5.86
C TYR A 296 10.11 -15.13 -4.57
N SER A 297 9.32 -15.26 -3.52
CA SER A 297 9.65 -14.69 -2.22
C SER A 297 9.66 -15.75 -1.11
N LEU A 298 10.57 -15.56 -0.16
CA LEU A 298 10.59 -16.26 1.12
C LEU A 298 10.31 -15.22 2.20
N ASN A 299 9.15 -15.29 2.78
CA ASN A 299 8.73 -14.34 3.80
C ASN A 299 8.41 -15.08 5.09
N LYS A 300 9.26 -14.90 6.11
CA LYS A 300 9.19 -15.62 7.37
C LYS A 300 9.07 -14.65 8.53
N ILE A 301 8.06 -14.87 9.36
CA ILE A 301 7.95 -14.21 10.66
C ILE A 301 8.26 -15.25 11.74
N LYS A 302 9.09 -14.87 12.70
CA LYS A 302 9.34 -15.65 13.92
C LYS A 302 9.03 -14.76 15.11
N GLN A 303 8.15 -15.23 15.97
CA GLN A 303 7.81 -14.53 17.21
C GLN A 303 7.99 -15.46 18.39
N THR A 304 8.65 -14.97 19.42
CA THR A 304 8.76 -15.62 20.73
C THR A 304 8.18 -14.66 21.76
N LYS A 305 7.26 -15.13 22.58
CA LYS A 305 6.61 -14.30 23.59
C LYS A 305 6.52 -15.05 24.91
N PHE A 306 6.87 -14.39 25.99
CA PHE A 306 6.63 -14.92 27.33
C PHE A 306 5.18 -14.62 27.72
N ILE A 307 4.40 -15.67 27.96
CA ILE A 307 3.01 -15.58 28.39
C ILE A 307 2.94 -15.78 29.89
N SER A 308 2.31 -14.85 30.59
CA SER A 308 1.99 -14.92 32.00
C SER A 308 0.49 -14.74 32.18
N LEU A 309 -0.17 -15.75 32.68
CA LEU A 309 -1.60 -15.81 32.94
C LEU A 309 -1.89 -15.57 34.41
N ASP A 310 -2.98 -14.86 34.70
CA ASP A 310 -3.38 -14.56 36.08
C ASP A 310 -4.20 -15.68 36.72
N LYS A 311 -4.74 -16.58 35.88
CA LYS A 311 -5.58 -17.71 36.28
C LYS A 311 -5.38 -18.89 35.34
N ASP A 312 -5.81 -20.08 35.79
CA ASP A 312 -5.93 -21.22 34.90
C ASP A 312 -6.82 -20.87 33.72
N THR A 313 -6.27 -21.00 32.53
CA THR A 313 -6.94 -20.60 31.29
C THR A 313 -7.22 -21.85 30.47
N PRO A 314 -8.52 -22.22 30.34
CA PRO A 314 -8.94 -23.33 29.50
C PRO A 314 -8.85 -22.93 28.04
N ILE A 315 -8.27 -23.78 27.20
CA ILE A 315 -8.19 -23.59 25.76
C ILE A 315 -8.45 -24.90 25.00
N PRO A 316 -8.97 -24.79 23.77
CA PRO A 316 -9.00 -25.93 22.87
C PRO A 316 -7.58 -26.21 22.33
N ASP A 317 -7.29 -27.49 22.09
CA ASP A 317 -6.05 -27.93 21.41
C ASP A 317 -6.33 -28.70 20.11
N ASN A 318 -7.54 -28.56 19.60
CA ASN A 318 -8.09 -29.24 18.43
C ASN A 318 -8.32 -28.30 17.24
N THR A 319 -8.30 -28.86 16.03
CA THR A 319 -8.54 -28.16 14.76
C THR A 319 -9.80 -28.67 14.04
N GLU A 320 -10.54 -29.61 14.64
CA GLU A 320 -11.75 -30.21 14.05
C GLU A 320 -13.02 -29.62 14.66
N GLU A 321 -14.14 -29.70 13.94
CA GLU A 321 -15.46 -29.30 14.43
C GLU A 321 -16.05 -30.43 15.28
N GLY A 322 -16.73 -30.07 16.37
CA GLY A 322 -17.44 -31.04 17.22
C GLY A 322 -17.06 -30.93 18.70
N GLU A 323 -17.52 -31.96 19.45
CA GLU A 323 -17.24 -32.07 20.88
C GLU A 323 -15.89 -32.74 21.11
N HIS A 324 -15.04 -32.13 21.93
CA HIS A 324 -13.73 -32.69 22.31
C HIS A 324 -13.27 -32.13 23.66
N ASP A 325 -12.32 -32.79 24.26
CA ASP A 325 -11.71 -32.26 25.48
C ASP A 325 -10.62 -31.23 25.09
N GLY A 326 -10.47 -30.20 25.89
CA GLY A 326 -9.42 -29.20 25.78
C GLY A 326 -8.41 -29.33 26.94
N ILE A 327 -7.56 -28.33 27.06
CA ILE A 327 -6.50 -28.31 28.08
C ILE A 327 -6.55 -27.05 28.93
N PHE A 328 -5.91 -27.12 30.09
CA PHE A 328 -5.63 -25.94 30.92
C PHE A 328 -4.18 -25.51 30.71
N LEU A 329 -3.98 -24.26 30.30
CA LEU A 329 -2.66 -23.71 30.08
C LEU A 329 -1.88 -23.60 31.39
N PRO A 330 -0.55 -23.81 31.37
CA PRO A 330 0.31 -23.47 32.52
C PRO A 330 0.30 -21.94 32.72
N TYR A 331 0.42 -21.48 33.96
CA TYR A 331 0.43 -20.06 34.32
C TYR A 331 1.51 -19.25 33.59
N ARG A 332 2.62 -19.88 33.27
CA ARG A 332 3.76 -19.24 32.61
C ARG A 332 4.36 -20.19 31.61
N TYR A 333 4.52 -19.69 30.38
CA TYR A 333 5.20 -20.45 29.33
C TYR A 333 5.78 -19.50 28.28
N THR A 334 6.71 -20.02 27.50
CA THR A 334 7.22 -19.32 26.31
C THR A 334 6.50 -19.87 25.07
N ALA A 335 5.82 -18.99 24.36
CA ALA A 335 5.16 -19.30 23.10
C ALA A 335 6.08 -19.02 21.92
N HIS A 336 6.03 -19.87 20.91
CA HIS A 336 6.75 -19.71 19.66
C HIS A 336 5.79 -19.78 18.48
N LEU A 337 5.82 -18.76 17.63
CA LEU A 337 5.08 -18.73 16.37
C LEU A 337 6.05 -18.55 15.21
N LYS A 338 5.82 -19.29 14.17
CA LYS A 338 6.45 -19.09 12.86
C LYS A 338 5.37 -18.89 11.80
N VAL A 339 5.50 -17.87 10.99
CA VAL A 339 4.73 -17.72 9.75
C VAL A 339 5.66 -18.02 8.58
N ASP A 340 5.32 -18.99 7.75
CA ASP A 340 6.08 -19.42 6.58
C ASP A 340 5.30 -19.10 5.32
N GLY A 341 5.65 -18.01 4.67
CA GLY A 341 5.09 -17.57 3.39
C GLY A 341 6.09 -17.76 2.25
N LYS A 342 5.61 -18.23 1.10
CA LYS A 342 6.40 -18.44 -0.12
C LYS A 342 5.59 -18.01 -1.35
N PRO A 343 5.33 -16.69 -1.49
CA PRO A 343 4.67 -16.17 -2.68
C PRO A 343 5.48 -16.44 -3.94
N ILE A 344 4.80 -16.87 -4.98
CA ILE A 344 5.30 -16.96 -6.35
C ILE A 344 4.33 -16.22 -7.27
N ASN A 345 4.86 -15.34 -8.11
CA ASN A 345 4.08 -14.60 -9.08
C ASN A 345 4.70 -14.79 -10.47
N ALA A 346 3.85 -14.99 -11.48
CA ALA A 346 4.28 -15.02 -12.88
C ALA A 346 3.50 -13.95 -13.67
N TYR A 347 4.18 -13.40 -14.67
CA TYR A 347 3.66 -12.33 -15.51
C TYR A 347 4.10 -12.54 -16.94
N VAL A 348 3.17 -12.46 -17.87
CA VAL A 348 3.44 -12.47 -19.32
C VAL A 348 2.60 -11.38 -19.96
N LYS A 349 3.23 -10.53 -20.79
CA LYS A 349 2.55 -9.53 -21.60
C LYS A 349 3.10 -9.54 -23.02
N ALA A 350 2.20 -9.56 -24.00
CA ALA A 350 2.53 -9.34 -25.40
C ALA A 350 1.72 -8.14 -25.91
N MET A 351 2.38 -7.21 -26.59
CA MET A 351 1.71 -6.03 -27.17
C MET A 351 2.38 -5.58 -28.44
N SER A 352 1.59 -4.88 -29.25
CA SER A 352 2.02 -4.32 -30.51
C SER A 352 1.39 -2.97 -30.77
N GLU A 353 2.02 -2.18 -31.64
CA GLU A 353 1.52 -0.87 -32.08
C GLU A 353 1.56 -0.75 -33.60
N LEU A 354 0.42 -0.34 -34.16
CA LEU A 354 0.21 -0.05 -35.57
C LEU A 354 0.03 1.45 -35.77
N HIS A 355 0.69 2.03 -36.79
CA HIS A 355 0.48 3.40 -37.19
C HIS A 355 -0.20 3.42 -38.58
N PHE A 356 -1.21 4.24 -38.70
CA PHE A 356 -1.89 4.47 -39.99
C PHE A 356 -2.52 5.87 -40.01
N ASP A 357 -2.67 6.39 -41.18
CA ASP A 357 -3.35 7.66 -41.38
C ASP A 357 -4.79 7.38 -41.87
N LEU A 358 -5.74 8.09 -41.26
CA LEU A 358 -7.14 8.03 -41.66
C LEU A 358 -7.64 9.47 -41.84
N PHE A 359 -8.05 9.82 -43.07
CA PHE A 359 -8.34 11.18 -43.47
C PHE A 359 -7.15 12.11 -43.18
N SER A 360 -7.34 13.15 -42.39
CA SER A 360 -6.29 14.08 -41.93
C SER A 360 -5.66 13.73 -40.58
N SER A 361 -6.01 12.60 -39.98
CA SER A 361 -5.51 12.20 -38.69
C SER A 361 -4.46 11.10 -38.77
N THR A 362 -3.48 11.14 -37.86
CA THR A 362 -2.53 10.06 -37.65
C THR A 362 -2.97 9.22 -36.46
N ASN A 363 -3.14 7.91 -36.66
CA ASN A 363 -3.60 6.97 -35.67
C ASN A 363 -2.44 6.06 -35.21
N LYS A 364 -2.42 5.76 -33.89
CA LYS A 364 -1.47 4.86 -33.24
C LYS A 364 -2.24 3.85 -32.40
N LEU A 365 -2.59 2.74 -33.06
CA LEU A 365 -3.37 1.68 -32.45
C LEU A 365 -2.46 0.72 -31.69
N LYS A 366 -2.61 0.65 -30.40
CA LYS A 366 -1.93 -0.27 -29.51
C LYS A 366 -2.88 -1.37 -29.06
N ALA A 367 -2.47 -2.63 -29.15
CA ALA A 367 -3.22 -3.77 -28.65
C ALA A 367 -2.31 -4.75 -27.92
N GLY A 368 -2.86 -5.45 -26.95
CA GLY A 368 -2.08 -6.45 -26.20
C GLY A 368 -2.91 -7.36 -25.36
N ILE A 369 -2.21 -8.40 -24.87
CA ILE A 369 -2.70 -9.43 -23.97
C ILE A 369 -1.75 -9.51 -22.76
N GLU A 370 -2.30 -9.76 -21.59
CA GLU A 370 -1.56 -9.87 -20.33
C GLU A 370 -2.13 -11.01 -19.50
N TRP A 371 -1.25 -11.84 -18.99
CA TRP A 371 -1.57 -12.90 -18.05
C TRP A 371 -0.76 -12.74 -16.77
N ARG A 372 -1.43 -12.90 -15.63
CA ARG A 372 -0.83 -12.88 -14.30
C ARG A 372 -1.22 -14.14 -13.54
N MET A 373 -0.32 -14.65 -12.72
CA MET A 373 -0.55 -15.75 -11.80
C MET A 373 0.05 -15.41 -10.45
N SER A 374 -0.66 -15.74 -9.38
CA SER A 374 -0.23 -15.58 -8.00
C SER A 374 -0.55 -16.83 -7.19
N LYS A 375 0.39 -17.32 -6.40
CA LYS A 375 0.26 -18.50 -5.52
C LYS A 375 1.13 -18.32 -4.29
N ASN A 376 0.71 -18.83 -3.14
CA ASN A 376 1.56 -18.97 -1.97
C ASN A 376 1.84 -20.43 -1.68
N LEU A 377 3.10 -20.82 -1.65
CA LEU A 377 3.56 -22.20 -1.43
C LEU A 377 4.02 -22.43 0.03
N GLY A 378 3.73 -21.51 0.92
CA GLY A 378 4.16 -21.56 2.31
C GLY A 378 3.27 -22.43 3.18
N LYS A 379 3.80 -22.81 4.35
CA LYS A 379 3.05 -23.59 5.36
C LYS A 379 2.17 -22.73 6.28
N GLY A 380 2.15 -21.39 6.03
CA GLY A 380 1.34 -20.49 6.83
C GLY A 380 1.82 -20.38 8.26
N GLN A 381 0.87 -20.26 9.19
CA GLN A 381 1.19 -20.19 10.60
C GLN A 381 1.48 -21.56 11.19
N VAL A 382 2.58 -21.65 11.94
CA VAL A 382 3.03 -22.87 12.61
C VAL A 382 3.32 -22.54 14.04
N TYR A 383 2.57 -23.12 14.96
CA TYR A 383 2.74 -22.98 16.41
C TYR A 383 2.17 -24.18 17.17
N ASP A 384 2.56 -24.32 18.43
CA ASP A 384 2.05 -25.33 19.33
C ASP A 384 0.70 -24.87 19.93
N LEU A 385 -0.38 -25.58 19.63
CA LEU A 385 -1.73 -25.30 20.15
C LEU A 385 -1.77 -25.35 21.69
N THR A 386 -0.90 -26.13 22.31
CA THR A 386 -0.83 -26.24 23.79
C THR A 386 -0.06 -25.07 24.41
N ARG A 387 0.59 -24.23 23.62
CA ARG A 387 1.34 -23.02 24.05
C ARG A 387 1.14 -21.87 23.06
N PRO A 388 -0.10 -21.42 22.85
CA PRO A 388 -0.42 -20.41 21.86
C PRO A 388 0.16 -19.05 22.25
N LEU A 389 0.51 -18.26 21.24
CA LEU A 389 0.96 -16.88 21.42
C LEU A 389 -0.16 -15.97 21.96
N TYR A 390 -1.39 -16.26 21.54
CA TYR A 390 -2.62 -15.57 21.92
C TYR A 390 -3.65 -16.60 22.42
N PRO A 391 -3.78 -16.82 23.77
CA PRO A 391 -4.67 -17.83 24.33
C PRO A 391 -6.15 -17.68 23.96
N SER A 392 -6.57 -16.46 23.62
CA SER A 392 -7.97 -16.15 23.23
C SER A 392 -8.19 -16.12 21.70
N THR A 393 -7.26 -16.64 20.91
CA THR A 393 -7.41 -16.59 19.44
C THR A 393 -8.50 -17.54 18.93
N SER A 394 -9.27 -17.04 17.97
CA SER A 394 -10.25 -17.82 17.20
C SER A 394 -9.68 -18.46 15.95
N TYR A 395 -8.37 -18.44 15.78
CA TYR A 395 -7.69 -18.95 14.60
C TYR A 395 -6.89 -20.21 14.91
N ARG A 396 -6.66 -21.04 13.88
CA ARG A 396 -5.84 -22.25 13.95
C ARG A 396 -4.81 -22.22 12.82
N PRO A 397 -3.71 -23.02 12.93
CA PRO A 397 -2.75 -23.15 11.84
C PRO A 397 -3.43 -23.54 10.52
N ARG A 398 -3.03 -22.84 9.43
CA ARG A 398 -3.50 -23.11 8.07
C ARG A 398 -2.34 -23.06 7.10
N PRO A 399 -2.14 -24.10 6.28
CA PRO A 399 -1.17 -24.08 5.18
C PRO A 399 -1.63 -23.15 4.04
N TYR A 400 -0.72 -22.27 3.56
CA TYR A 400 -1.04 -21.41 2.42
C TYR A 400 -0.95 -22.14 1.08
N ASP A 401 -0.19 -23.23 1.01
CA ASP A 401 -0.03 -24.05 -0.21
C ASP A 401 -1.31 -24.79 -0.62
N GLU A 402 -2.28 -24.95 0.28
CA GLU A 402 -3.61 -25.49 -0.03
C GLU A 402 -4.50 -24.52 -0.81
N ILE A 403 -4.23 -23.20 -0.74
CA ILE A 403 -5.01 -22.18 -1.43
C ILE A 403 -4.69 -22.26 -2.93
N PRO A 404 -5.71 -22.29 -3.82
CA PRO A 404 -5.48 -22.38 -5.26
C PRO A 404 -4.71 -21.17 -5.80
N ALA A 405 -4.04 -21.33 -6.94
CA ALA A 405 -3.41 -20.21 -7.62
C ALA A 405 -4.47 -19.28 -8.21
N ASP A 406 -4.28 -17.98 -8.10
CA ASP A 406 -5.12 -16.99 -8.78
C ASP A 406 -4.54 -16.68 -10.17
N HIS A 407 -5.38 -16.72 -11.20
CA HIS A 407 -5.00 -16.42 -12.58
C HIS A 407 -5.88 -15.31 -13.14
N LEU A 408 -5.26 -14.30 -13.71
CA LEU A 408 -5.95 -13.19 -14.35
C LEU A 408 -5.50 -13.04 -15.80
N LEU A 409 -6.44 -13.05 -16.72
CA LEU A 409 -6.21 -12.80 -18.14
C LEU A 409 -6.83 -11.47 -18.52
N SER A 410 -6.08 -10.66 -19.26
CA SER A 410 -6.52 -9.32 -19.69
C SER A 410 -6.21 -9.09 -21.15
N PHE A 411 -7.08 -8.32 -21.83
CA PHE A 411 -6.87 -7.81 -23.18
C PHE A 411 -7.04 -6.30 -23.15
N PHE A 412 -6.29 -5.59 -23.97
CA PHE A 412 -6.44 -4.14 -24.10
C PHE A 412 -6.23 -3.68 -25.53
N ILE A 413 -6.95 -2.62 -25.88
CA ILE A 413 -6.80 -1.90 -27.16
C ILE A 413 -6.98 -0.41 -26.92
N GLU A 414 -6.09 0.41 -27.46
CA GLU A 414 -6.10 1.86 -27.35
C GLU A 414 -5.68 2.48 -28.68
N ASP A 415 -6.47 3.42 -29.18
CA ASP A 415 -6.06 4.24 -30.30
C ASP A 415 -5.75 5.67 -29.84
N ARG A 416 -4.60 6.15 -30.26
CA ARG A 416 -4.20 7.55 -30.10
C ARG A 416 -4.26 8.24 -31.45
N ILE A 417 -5.25 9.12 -31.56
CA ILE A 417 -5.58 9.87 -32.75
C ILE A 417 -5.03 11.28 -32.63
N ASP A 418 -4.30 11.74 -33.63
CA ASP A 418 -3.71 13.06 -33.71
C ASP A 418 -4.32 13.81 -34.90
N ILE A 419 -5.10 14.84 -34.60
CA ILE A 419 -5.94 15.57 -35.58
C ILE A 419 -5.46 17.01 -35.66
N PRO A 420 -4.92 17.46 -36.79
CA PRO A 420 -4.70 18.87 -37.02
C PRO A 420 -6.05 19.58 -37.27
N VAL A 421 -6.30 20.68 -36.54
CA VAL A 421 -7.53 21.48 -36.65
C VAL A 421 -7.13 22.93 -36.92
N ASN A 422 -6.98 23.30 -38.15
CA ASN A 422 -6.41 24.58 -38.57
C ASN A 422 -5.01 24.79 -37.90
N GLN A 423 -4.87 25.85 -37.11
CA GLN A 423 -3.65 26.14 -36.36
C GLN A 423 -3.60 25.42 -34.99
N ASN A 424 -4.67 24.73 -34.59
CA ASN A 424 -4.76 23.94 -33.38
C ASN A 424 -4.40 22.47 -33.65
N ARG A 425 -4.23 21.71 -32.58
CA ARG A 425 -4.01 20.28 -32.67
C ARG A 425 -4.80 19.59 -31.56
N LEU A 426 -5.67 18.67 -31.96
CA LEU A 426 -6.40 17.81 -31.05
C LEU A 426 -5.76 16.43 -31.02
N ILE A 427 -5.38 15.94 -29.81
CA ILE A 427 -4.90 14.59 -29.64
C ILE A 427 -5.88 13.88 -28.69
N VAL A 428 -6.39 12.73 -29.12
CA VAL A 428 -7.31 11.91 -28.32
C VAL A 428 -6.71 10.52 -28.18
N ALA A 429 -6.71 9.98 -26.98
CA ALA A 429 -6.43 8.56 -26.74
C ALA A 429 -7.66 7.92 -26.11
N GLY A 430 -8.26 6.97 -26.82
CA GLY A 430 -9.41 6.22 -26.36
C GLY A 430 -9.15 4.72 -26.41
N GLY A 431 -9.54 4.00 -25.39
CA GLY A 431 -9.32 2.56 -25.35
C GLY A 431 -10.15 1.85 -24.31
N ILE A 432 -10.06 0.53 -24.34
CA ILE A 432 -10.72 -0.36 -23.42
C ILE A 432 -9.76 -1.47 -22.97
N ARG A 433 -9.78 -1.76 -21.69
CA ARG A 433 -9.16 -2.95 -21.12
C ARG A 433 -10.26 -3.88 -20.64
N THR A 434 -10.11 -5.16 -20.93
CA THR A 434 -10.95 -6.21 -20.37
C THR A 434 -10.11 -7.18 -19.57
N PHE A 435 -10.70 -7.77 -18.54
CA PHE A 435 -10.03 -8.82 -17.79
C PHE A 435 -11.03 -9.81 -17.19
N SER A 436 -10.57 -11.04 -16.95
CA SER A 436 -11.35 -12.12 -16.36
C SER A 436 -10.46 -12.96 -15.44
N PRO A 437 -10.90 -13.28 -14.22
CA PRO A 437 -10.29 -14.34 -13.41
C PRO A 437 -10.58 -15.70 -14.06
N LEU A 438 -9.57 -16.59 -14.09
CA LEU A 438 -9.69 -17.86 -14.83
C LEU A 438 -9.95 -19.08 -13.97
N ASN A 439 -9.63 -19.03 -12.68
CA ASN A 439 -9.54 -20.24 -11.86
C ASN A 439 -10.10 -20.05 -10.43
N LEU A 440 -11.05 -19.16 -10.27
CA LEU A 440 -11.82 -19.09 -9.05
C LEU A 440 -12.78 -20.28 -8.93
N ASP A 441 -13.16 -20.61 -7.70
CA ASP A 441 -14.21 -21.58 -7.44
C ASP A 441 -15.52 -21.16 -8.14
N ALA A 442 -16.34 -22.14 -8.54
CA ALA A 442 -17.60 -21.92 -9.25
C ALA A 442 -18.60 -21.07 -8.45
N ASP A 443 -18.53 -21.10 -7.13
CA ASP A 443 -19.37 -20.32 -6.23
C ASP A 443 -19.08 -18.81 -6.27
N TYR A 444 -17.87 -18.40 -6.70
CA TYR A 444 -17.55 -16.99 -6.82
C TYR A 444 -18.35 -16.32 -7.92
N ARG A 445 -19.05 -15.25 -7.55
CA ARG A 445 -19.79 -14.43 -8.51
C ARG A 445 -18.92 -13.88 -9.63
N MET A 446 -17.62 -13.73 -9.41
CA MET A 446 -16.64 -13.24 -10.39
C MET A 446 -16.19 -14.33 -11.38
N GLN A 447 -16.42 -15.61 -11.08
CA GLN A 447 -15.96 -16.71 -11.95
C GLN A 447 -16.59 -16.58 -13.35
N GLY A 448 -15.73 -16.62 -14.37
CA GLY A 448 -16.15 -16.52 -15.77
C GLY A 448 -16.68 -15.15 -16.22
N LYS A 449 -16.70 -14.14 -15.34
CA LYS A 449 -17.09 -12.78 -15.73
C LYS A 449 -15.95 -12.05 -16.41
N MET A 450 -16.33 -11.27 -17.41
CA MET A 450 -15.45 -10.30 -18.08
C MET A 450 -15.80 -8.88 -17.62
N TYR A 451 -14.79 -8.16 -17.15
CA TYR A 451 -14.89 -6.77 -16.72
C TYR A 451 -14.31 -5.82 -17.77
N PHE A 452 -14.83 -4.58 -17.82
CA PHE A 452 -14.49 -3.60 -18.86
C PHE A 452 -14.10 -2.27 -18.25
N ASP A 453 -12.92 -1.79 -18.56
CA ASP A 453 -12.35 -0.52 -18.07
C ASP A 453 -12.08 0.44 -19.26
N PRO A 454 -13.11 1.15 -19.77
CA PRO A 454 -12.91 2.14 -20.81
C PRO A 454 -12.23 3.40 -20.28
N ARG A 455 -11.38 4.02 -21.09
CA ARG A 455 -10.66 5.27 -20.77
C ARG A 455 -10.53 6.13 -21.99
N VAL A 456 -10.70 7.44 -21.79
CA VAL A 456 -10.51 8.46 -22.84
C VAL A 456 -9.78 9.64 -22.25
N ASN A 457 -8.73 10.08 -22.92
CA ASN A 457 -8.00 11.32 -22.65
C ASN A 457 -7.97 12.16 -23.92
N ALA A 458 -8.13 13.46 -23.79
CA ALA A 458 -8.05 14.42 -24.89
C ALA A 458 -7.15 15.60 -24.52
N GLN A 459 -6.40 16.09 -25.49
CA GLN A 459 -5.51 17.23 -25.36
C GLN A 459 -5.75 18.18 -26.52
N TRP A 460 -6.15 19.41 -26.23
CA TRP A 460 -6.26 20.50 -27.19
C TRP A 460 -5.06 21.42 -27.04
N LYS A 461 -4.25 21.53 -28.08
CA LYS A 461 -3.14 22.47 -28.20
C LYS A 461 -3.57 23.67 -28.99
N PHE A 462 -3.55 24.84 -28.34
CA PHE A 462 -3.84 26.11 -28.99
C PHE A 462 -2.66 26.54 -29.88
N PRO A 463 -2.87 27.46 -30.85
CA PRO A 463 -1.78 28.05 -31.59
C PRO A 463 -0.80 28.76 -30.68
N THR A 464 0.48 28.74 -31.03
CA THR A 464 1.50 29.51 -30.31
C THR A 464 1.21 30.99 -30.47
N LEU A 465 1.00 31.69 -29.37
CA LEU A 465 0.83 33.14 -29.33
C LEU A 465 2.20 33.81 -29.17
N LEU A 466 2.42 34.89 -29.88
CA LEU A 466 3.61 35.74 -29.72
C LEU A 466 3.24 36.96 -28.86
N LEU A 467 3.86 37.10 -27.71
CA LEU A 467 3.75 38.28 -26.82
C LEU A 467 5.07 39.03 -26.89
N GLY A 468 5.19 39.98 -27.86
CA GLY A 468 6.47 40.54 -28.22
C GLY A 468 7.36 39.47 -28.85
N ASP A 469 8.60 39.33 -28.39
CA ASP A 469 9.57 38.33 -28.86
C ASP A 469 9.43 36.95 -28.12
N ARG A 470 8.48 36.82 -27.23
CA ARG A 470 8.31 35.61 -26.40
C ARG A 470 7.12 34.79 -26.86
N LYS A 471 7.30 33.44 -26.78
CA LYS A 471 6.27 32.47 -27.15
C LYS A 471 5.44 32.06 -25.94
N LEU A 472 4.13 32.05 -26.10
CA LEU A 472 3.17 31.49 -25.17
C LEU A 472 2.48 30.31 -25.83
N ASN A 473 2.67 29.12 -25.26
CA ASN A 473 1.96 27.91 -25.62
C ASN A 473 0.94 27.59 -24.53
N ILE A 474 -0.29 27.32 -24.94
CA ILE A 474 -1.40 26.94 -24.05
C ILE A 474 -1.92 25.59 -24.50
N GLN A 475 -2.25 24.73 -23.54
CA GLN A 475 -2.93 23.47 -23.84
C GLN A 475 -3.93 23.12 -22.72
N LEU A 476 -5.07 22.59 -23.18
CA LEU A 476 -6.12 22.05 -22.31
C LEU A 476 -6.11 20.52 -22.42
N VAL A 477 -6.11 19.83 -21.30
CA VAL A 477 -6.13 18.36 -21.23
C VAL A 477 -7.31 17.94 -20.37
N GLY A 478 -8.03 16.92 -20.78
CA GLY A 478 -9.10 16.35 -19.97
C GLY A 478 -9.22 14.85 -20.21
N GLY A 479 -9.81 14.16 -19.27
CA GLY A 479 -10.00 12.72 -19.41
C GLY A 479 -11.08 12.18 -18.47
N ILE A 480 -11.59 11.01 -18.83
CA ILE A 480 -12.51 10.20 -18.03
C ILE A 480 -12.16 8.72 -18.22
N GLY A 481 -12.25 7.95 -17.13
CA GLY A 481 -11.96 6.53 -17.22
C GLY A 481 -12.40 5.73 -15.99
N TRP A 482 -12.52 4.43 -16.22
CA TRP A 482 -12.82 3.44 -15.20
C TRP A 482 -11.61 2.54 -14.99
N GLN A 483 -11.44 2.12 -13.75
CA GLN A 483 -10.32 1.28 -13.32
C GLN A 483 -10.80 0.32 -12.26
N ARG A 484 -10.29 -0.92 -12.27
CA ARG A 484 -10.63 -1.92 -11.27
C ARG A 484 -9.39 -2.60 -10.69
N LYS A 485 -9.54 -3.07 -9.45
CA LYS A 485 -8.58 -3.91 -8.75
C LYS A 485 -9.30 -5.15 -8.24
N MET A 486 -8.75 -6.32 -8.55
CA MET A 486 -9.24 -7.59 -8.02
C MET A 486 -8.98 -7.69 -6.52
N PRO A 487 -9.81 -8.43 -5.77
CA PRO A 487 -9.48 -8.81 -4.40
C PRO A 487 -8.17 -9.61 -4.38
N VAL A 488 -7.36 -9.42 -3.35
CA VAL A 488 -6.13 -10.20 -3.16
C VAL A 488 -6.42 -11.56 -2.50
N MET A 489 -5.47 -12.47 -2.55
CA MET A 489 -5.63 -13.84 -2.05
C MET A 489 -6.12 -13.93 -0.60
N SER A 490 -5.64 -13.06 0.29
CA SER A 490 -6.11 -13.01 1.68
C SER A 490 -7.56 -12.54 1.86
N GLN A 491 -8.11 -11.84 0.86
CA GLN A 491 -9.52 -11.41 0.85
C GLN A 491 -10.43 -12.45 0.21
N LEU A 492 -9.94 -13.16 -0.82
CA LEU A 492 -10.66 -14.25 -1.47
C LEU A 492 -10.73 -15.48 -0.55
N TYR A 493 -9.66 -15.83 0.09
CA TYR A 493 -9.50 -17.03 0.91
C TYR A 493 -9.13 -16.67 2.37
N PRO A 494 -10.05 -16.04 3.13
CA PRO A 494 -9.80 -15.69 4.52
C PRO A 494 -9.59 -16.92 5.40
N GLU A 495 -9.00 -16.72 6.58
CA GLU A 495 -8.82 -17.78 7.57
C GLU A 495 -10.17 -18.21 8.15
N LYS A 496 -10.31 -19.51 8.42
CA LYS A 496 -11.45 -20.06 9.15
C LYS A 496 -11.46 -19.53 10.59
N ILE A 497 -12.66 -19.35 11.13
CA ILE A 497 -12.88 -18.84 12.48
C ILE A 497 -13.44 -19.97 13.32
N TYR A 498 -12.82 -20.21 14.47
CA TYR A 498 -13.18 -21.25 15.40
C TYR A 498 -13.91 -20.64 16.60
N TYR A 499 -15.12 -21.14 16.86
CA TYR A 499 -15.89 -20.81 18.05
C TYR A 499 -15.86 -21.97 19.02
N ASP A 500 -15.13 -21.81 20.10
CA ASP A 500 -14.88 -22.81 21.14
C ASP A 500 -15.78 -22.51 22.33
N LEU A 501 -16.86 -23.29 22.49
CA LEU A 501 -17.83 -23.12 23.53
C LEU A 501 -17.60 -24.15 24.64
N SER A 502 -17.22 -23.65 25.81
CA SER A 502 -16.99 -24.52 26.97
C SER A 502 -18.27 -25.18 27.44
N GLN A 503 -18.37 -26.50 27.28
CA GLN A 503 -19.49 -27.32 27.74
C GLN A 503 -19.33 -27.71 29.21
N LEU A 504 -18.10 -28.10 29.59
CA LEU A 504 -17.69 -28.34 30.98
C LEU A 504 -16.33 -27.67 31.23
N ASN A 505 -16.21 -26.89 32.28
CA ASN A 505 -14.95 -26.37 32.75
C ASN A 505 -14.80 -26.76 34.25
N TYR A 506 -14.27 -27.94 34.44
CA TYR A 506 -14.02 -28.47 35.76
C TYR A 506 -12.55 -28.38 36.11
N TYR A 507 -12.23 -27.46 37.01
CA TYR A 507 -10.88 -27.29 37.55
C TYR A 507 -10.73 -28.03 38.89
N HIS A 508 -9.68 -28.81 39.01
CA HIS A 508 -9.29 -29.46 40.26
C HIS A 508 -7.82 -29.19 40.57
N THR A 509 -7.43 -29.16 41.86
CA THR A 509 -6.03 -28.93 42.28
C THR A 509 -5.09 -30.01 41.76
N ASN A 510 -5.53 -31.28 41.79
CA ASN A 510 -4.87 -32.37 41.07
C ASN A 510 -5.19 -32.27 39.59
N ALA A 511 -4.15 -32.13 38.79
CA ALA A 511 -4.28 -31.98 37.34
C ALA A 511 -4.94 -33.19 36.66
N ASP A 512 -4.75 -34.39 37.17
CA ASP A 512 -5.31 -35.64 36.65
C ASP A 512 -6.84 -35.73 36.79
N PHE A 513 -7.45 -34.86 37.56
CA PHE A 513 -8.89 -34.81 37.82
C PHE A 513 -9.58 -33.65 37.12
N ARG A 514 -8.84 -32.85 36.36
CA ARG A 514 -9.39 -31.73 35.58
C ARG A 514 -10.06 -32.24 34.33
N ARG A 515 -11.17 -31.61 33.97
CA ARG A 515 -11.79 -31.82 32.66
C ARG A 515 -12.26 -30.51 32.05
N LEU A 516 -11.84 -30.27 30.85
CA LEU A 516 -12.37 -29.22 30.01
C LEU A 516 -13.00 -29.89 28.78
N ASN A 517 -14.32 -29.78 28.62
CA ASN A 517 -15.01 -30.26 27.42
C ASN A 517 -15.52 -29.06 26.62
N ILE A 518 -15.33 -29.09 25.34
CA ILE A 518 -15.55 -27.96 24.41
C ILE A 518 -16.37 -28.46 23.21
N MET A 519 -17.32 -27.63 22.79
CA MET A 519 -17.93 -27.71 21.46
C MET A 519 -17.30 -26.69 20.56
N THR A 520 -16.61 -27.11 19.52
CA THR A 520 -16.01 -26.23 18.51
C THR A 520 -16.89 -26.17 17.25
N TYR A 521 -17.23 -24.93 16.85
CA TYR A 521 -17.85 -24.66 15.58
C TYR A 521 -16.85 -23.96 14.64
N ILE A 522 -16.83 -24.37 13.38
CA ILE A 522 -15.96 -23.76 12.37
C ILE A 522 -16.82 -22.90 11.42
N ILE A 523 -16.44 -21.64 11.26
CA ILE A 523 -17.05 -20.73 10.29
C ILE A 523 -16.04 -20.47 9.17
N ASP A 524 -16.47 -20.70 7.94
CA ASP A 524 -15.79 -20.19 6.75
C ASP A 524 -16.35 -18.81 6.40
N PRO A 525 -15.56 -17.72 6.60
CA PRO A 525 -16.03 -16.38 6.32
C PRO A 525 -15.85 -15.96 4.85
N THR A 526 -15.59 -16.90 3.95
CA THR A 526 -15.44 -16.63 2.51
C THR A 526 -16.67 -15.91 1.96
N ASN A 527 -16.43 -14.81 1.25
CA ASN A 527 -17.48 -14.07 0.57
C ASN A 527 -17.45 -14.33 -0.94
N TYR A 528 -18.24 -15.27 -1.40
CA TYR A 528 -18.37 -15.60 -2.81
C TYR A 528 -18.98 -14.48 -3.67
N ASN A 529 -19.61 -13.46 -3.03
CA ASN A 529 -20.19 -12.29 -3.70
C ASN A 529 -19.22 -11.11 -3.85
N LEU A 530 -17.94 -11.28 -3.52
CA LEU A 530 -16.96 -10.22 -3.74
C LEU A 530 -16.89 -9.85 -5.24
N GLU A 531 -16.76 -8.56 -5.50
CA GLU A 531 -16.57 -7.97 -6.84
C GLU A 531 -15.29 -7.13 -6.84
N PRO A 532 -14.65 -6.88 -8.00
CA PRO A 532 -13.50 -6.01 -8.06
C PRO A 532 -13.82 -4.58 -7.62
N ALA A 533 -12.97 -3.99 -6.81
CA ALA A 533 -13.08 -2.58 -6.44
C ALA A 533 -12.98 -1.73 -7.71
N ARG A 534 -13.88 -0.75 -7.85
CA ARG A 534 -14.02 0.08 -9.05
C ARG A 534 -13.79 1.55 -8.74
N ASN A 535 -12.97 2.22 -9.53
CA ASN A 535 -12.77 3.66 -9.46
C ASN A 535 -13.15 4.33 -10.80
N LYS A 536 -13.98 5.38 -10.71
CA LYS A 536 -14.27 6.29 -11.81
C LYS A 536 -13.52 7.59 -11.57
N LYS A 537 -12.73 8.02 -12.57
CA LYS A 537 -11.94 9.25 -12.52
C LYS A 537 -12.32 10.17 -13.67
N TRP A 538 -12.26 11.48 -13.40
CA TRP A 538 -12.17 12.48 -14.44
C TRP A 538 -11.29 13.64 -13.99
N GLU A 539 -10.65 14.31 -14.93
CA GLU A 539 -9.78 15.45 -14.65
C GLU A 539 -9.77 16.44 -15.81
N VAL A 540 -9.45 17.69 -15.46
CA VAL A 540 -9.20 18.77 -16.42
C VAL A 540 -7.94 19.50 -15.99
N ARG A 541 -6.97 19.62 -16.93
CA ARG A 541 -5.68 20.27 -16.70
C ARG A 541 -5.45 21.37 -17.74
N LEU A 542 -4.94 22.50 -17.28
CA LEU A 542 -4.54 23.62 -18.11
C LEU A 542 -3.04 23.87 -17.91
N ASP A 543 -2.29 23.87 -19.00
CA ASP A 543 -0.85 24.09 -19.01
C ASP A 543 -0.50 25.35 -19.81
N PHE A 544 0.41 26.15 -19.24
CA PHE A 544 0.99 27.33 -19.85
C PHE A 544 2.52 27.19 -19.94
N ASP A 545 3.07 27.59 -21.08
CA ASP A 545 4.51 27.70 -21.30
C ASP A 545 4.81 29.08 -21.88
N TYR A 546 5.38 29.94 -21.07
CA TYR A 546 5.75 31.30 -21.46
C TYR A 546 7.24 31.49 -21.21
N ASP A 547 8.05 31.56 -22.27
CA ASP A 547 9.48 31.82 -22.22
C ASP A 547 10.21 30.96 -21.18
N LYS A 548 9.97 29.65 -21.18
CA LYS A 548 10.48 28.63 -20.20
C LYS A 548 9.93 28.76 -18.76
N HIS A 549 9.00 29.68 -18.52
CA HIS A 549 8.17 29.63 -17.32
C HIS A 549 7.04 28.66 -17.55
N LEU A 550 6.95 27.64 -16.72
CA LEU A 550 6.01 26.54 -16.86
C LEU A 550 4.98 26.64 -15.73
N PHE A 551 3.71 26.69 -16.08
CA PHE A 551 2.61 26.63 -15.13
C PHE A 551 1.62 25.54 -15.53
N SER A 552 1.23 24.70 -14.60
CA SER A 552 0.22 23.66 -14.76
C SER A 552 -0.74 23.70 -13.57
N VAL A 553 -2.04 23.63 -13.86
CA VAL A 553 -3.09 23.47 -12.85
C VAL A 553 -4.05 22.39 -13.29
N ASN A 554 -4.37 21.48 -12.40
CA ASN A 554 -5.22 20.33 -12.62
C ASN A 554 -6.30 20.23 -11.55
N TYR A 555 -7.57 20.09 -11.97
CA TYR A 555 -8.67 19.68 -11.09
C TYR A 555 -9.03 18.23 -11.39
N PHE A 556 -9.24 17.43 -10.37
CA PHE A 556 -9.62 16.03 -10.50
C PHE A 556 -10.75 15.66 -9.54
N TYR A 557 -11.50 14.65 -9.94
CA TYR A 557 -12.51 13.97 -9.14
C TYR A 557 -12.41 12.46 -9.36
N GLU A 558 -12.38 11.71 -8.27
CA GLU A 558 -12.33 10.25 -8.27
C GLU A 558 -13.39 9.71 -7.31
N LYS A 559 -14.14 8.70 -7.78
CA LYS A 559 -15.10 7.98 -6.94
C LYS A 559 -14.82 6.50 -7.04
N MET A 560 -14.26 5.94 -5.97
CA MET A 560 -14.09 4.52 -5.80
C MET A 560 -15.30 3.94 -5.08
N THR A 561 -15.86 2.89 -5.64
CA THR A 561 -16.95 2.07 -5.08
C THR A 561 -16.49 0.63 -4.99
N ASP A 562 -17.23 -0.19 -4.25
CA ASP A 562 -16.97 -1.61 -4.12
C ASP A 562 -15.59 -1.93 -3.51
N GLY A 563 -15.02 -0.96 -2.74
CA GLY A 563 -13.76 -1.14 -2.04
C GLY A 563 -13.87 -2.20 -0.94
N PHE A 564 -12.77 -2.91 -0.71
CA PHE A 564 -12.71 -4.00 0.26
C PHE A 564 -12.68 -3.46 1.68
N ARG A 565 -13.46 -4.08 2.53
CA ARG A 565 -13.48 -3.84 3.99
C ARG A 565 -13.92 -5.08 4.72
N THR A 566 -13.65 -5.12 6.02
CA THR A 566 -14.16 -6.14 6.91
C THR A 566 -15.46 -5.65 7.56
N THR A 567 -16.50 -6.47 7.55
CA THR A 567 -17.81 -6.20 8.17
C THR A 567 -18.21 -7.37 9.05
N ASN A 568 -18.85 -7.09 10.18
CA ASN A 568 -19.33 -8.14 11.07
C ASN A 568 -20.63 -8.74 10.55
N TYR A 569 -20.70 -10.06 10.67
CA TYR A 569 -21.91 -10.89 10.53
C TYR A 569 -22.16 -11.62 11.83
N TYR A 570 -23.21 -12.39 11.91
CA TYR A 570 -23.58 -13.11 13.13
C TYR A 570 -23.91 -14.57 12.85
N ARG A 571 -23.77 -15.41 13.88
CA ARG A 571 -24.26 -16.77 13.90
C ARG A 571 -24.69 -17.15 15.31
N SER A 572 -25.78 -17.91 15.42
CA SER A 572 -26.28 -18.52 16.66
C SER A 572 -25.72 -19.93 16.79
N PHE A 573 -25.29 -20.29 17.98
CA PHE A 573 -24.72 -21.60 18.29
C PHE A 573 -25.43 -22.22 19.48
N GLN A 574 -25.71 -23.52 19.39
CA GLN A 574 -26.27 -24.29 20.48
C GLN A 574 -25.25 -25.30 21.00
N TYR A 575 -25.12 -25.44 22.30
CA TYR A 575 -24.19 -26.36 22.92
C TYR A 575 -24.72 -26.88 24.25
N LYS A 576 -24.22 -28.05 24.67
CA LYS A 576 -24.54 -28.60 25.99
C LYS A 576 -23.74 -27.84 27.04
N LYS A 577 -24.38 -27.50 28.14
CA LYS A 577 -23.73 -26.89 29.29
C LYS A 577 -23.94 -27.83 30.47
N TYR A 578 -22.91 -28.56 30.83
CA TYR A 578 -22.96 -29.53 31.92
C TYR A 578 -22.95 -28.82 33.28
N ASP A 579 -23.68 -29.38 34.22
CA ASP A 579 -23.74 -28.85 35.58
C ASP A 579 -22.59 -29.41 36.44
N ALA A 580 -21.54 -28.59 36.60
CA ALA A 580 -20.38 -28.94 37.41
C ALA A 580 -20.68 -29.00 38.91
N SER A 581 -21.82 -28.47 39.40
CA SER A 581 -22.19 -28.46 40.80
C SER A 581 -22.59 -29.86 41.33
N THR A 582 -22.91 -30.77 40.42
CA THR A 582 -23.26 -32.14 40.74
C THR A 582 -22.06 -33.09 40.94
N ILE A 583 -20.82 -32.56 40.71
CA ILE A 583 -19.60 -33.37 40.83
C ILE A 583 -19.21 -33.49 42.31
N ASP A 584 -19.18 -34.73 42.81
CA ASP A 584 -18.64 -35.02 44.14
C ASP A 584 -17.10 -35.04 44.13
N HIS A 585 -16.50 -33.96 44.58
CA HIS A 585 -15.05 -33.75 44.62
C HIS A 585 -14.30 -34.80 45.45
N THR A 586 -14.99 -35.51 46.40
CA THR A 586 -14.35 -36.41 47.33
C THR A 586 -14.27 -37.85 46.84
N SER A 587 -15.09 -38.20 45.84
CA SER A 587 -15.19 -39.57 45.31
C SER A 587 -14.47 -39.77 43.96
N LEU A 588 -13.91 -38.70 43.36
CA LEU A 588 -13.23 -38.76 42.07
C LEU A 588 -12.03 -39.74 42.09
N GLN A 589 -12.02 -40.62 41.09
CA GLN A 589 -10.90 -41.50 40.76
C GLN A 589 -10.14 -41.07 39.51
N GLY A 590 -10.68 -40.06 38.79
CA GLY A 590 -10.15 -39.48 37.57
C GLY A 590 -10.95 -38.24 37.16
N PRO A 591 -10.82 -37.74 35.91
CA PRO A 591 -11.64 -36.65 35.39
C PRO A 591 -13.14 -37.03 35.45
N PRO A 592 -14.06 -36.10 35.75
CA PRO A 592 -15.50 -36.39 35.73
C PRO A 592 -15.98 -36.92 34.38
N GLU A 593 -16.74 -38.00 34.38
CA GLU A 593 -17.34 -38.53 33.14
C GLU A 593 -18.57 -37.71 32.76
N LEU A 594 -18.66 -37.30 31.44
CA LEU A 594 -19.77 -36.48 30.96
C LEU A 594 -21.10 -37.20 31.01
N SER A 595 -21.10 -38.56 30.90
CA SER A 595 -22.30 -39.39 31.02
C SER A 595 -22.99 -39.29 32.37
N ASP A 596 -22.23 -38.96 33.41
CA ASP A 596 -22.72 -38.91 34.78
C ASP A 596 -23.25 -37.54 35.17
N LEU A 597 -23.11 -36.57 34.27
CA LEU A 597 -23.50 -35.17 34.49
C LEU A 597 -24.81 -34.83 33.78
N THR A 598 -25.62 -34.06 34.46
CA THR A 598 -26.78 -33.42 33.80
C THR A 598 -26.32 -32.22 33.00
N TYR A 599 -27.05 -31.92 31.93
CA TYR A 599 -26.78 -30.74 31.13
C TYR A 599 -28.05 -30.01 30.73
N THR A 600 -27.91 -28.72 30.41
CA THR A 600 -28.91 -27.90 29.74
C THR A 600 -28.37 -27.52 28.37
N THR A 601 -29.25 -27.36 27.38
CA THR A 601 -28.88 -26.76 26.08
C THR A 601 -28.87 -25.26 26.25
N ASP A 602 -27.69 -24.65 26.08
CA ASP A 602 -27.53 -23.20 26.06
C ASP A 602 -27.36 -22.70 24.62
N THR A 603 -27.73 -21.45 24.35
CA THR A 603 -27.62 -20.82 23.06
C THR A 603 -26.84 -19.52 23.20
N VAL A 604 -25.86 -19.29 22.35
CA VAL A 604 -25.08 -18.05 22.28
C VAL A 604 -25.11 -17.49 20.88
N ILE A 605 -25.31 -16.20 20.76
CA ILE A 605 -25.18 -15.49 19.49
C ILE A 605 -23.86 -14.71 19.49
N SER A 606 -23.09 -14.83 18.41
CA SER A 606 -21.81 -14.18 18.27
C SER A 606 -21.63 -13.55 16.90
N THR A 607 -20.72 -12.59 16.82
CA THR A 607 -20.37 -11.95 15.56
C THR A 607 -19.04 -12.50 15.03
N TYR A 608 -18.90 -12.54 13.72
CA TYR A 608 -17.66 -12.86 13.02
C TYR A 608 -17.39 -11.88 11.90
N SER A 609 -16.12 -11.72 11.55
CA SER A 609 -15.72 -10.78 10.51
C SER A 609 -15.68 -11.43 9.14
N ARG A 610 -16.16 -10.70 8.11
CA ARG A 610 -16.18 -11.12 6.71
C ARG A 610 -15.73 -10.00 5.79
N ASN A 611 -14.97 -10.31 4.74
CA ASN A 611 -14.60 -9.35 3.71
C ASN A 611 -15.80 -8.99 2.83
N THR A 612 -16.01 -7.71 2.57
CA THR A 612 -17.12 -7.19 1.76
C THR A 612 -16.69 -6.01 0.87
N ASN A 613 -17.57 -5.62 -0.06
CA ASN A 613 -17.39 -4.45 -0.93
C ASN A 613 -18.03 -3.17 -0.37
N GLY A 614 -17.93 -2.93 0.92
CA GLY A 614 -18.62 -1.81 1.59
C GLY A 614 -17.86 -0.48 1.60
N SER A 615 -16.58 -0.45 1.25
CA SER A 615 -15.78 0.78 1.27
C SER A 615 -16.03 1.65 0.03
N MET A 616 -16.31 2.94 0.24
CA MET A 616 -16.40 3.95 -0.81
C MET A 616 -15.50 5.13 -0.46
N ILE A 617 -14.72 5.59 -1.45
CA ILE A 617 -13.82 6.74 -1.28
C ILE A 617 -14.08 7.74 -2.40
N ILE A 618 -14.35 8.99 -2.03
CA ILE A 618 -14.43 10.11 -2.96
C ILE A 618 -13.21 10.99 -2.72
N LYS A 619 -12.46 11.26 -3.79
CA LYS A 619 -11.31 12.17 -3.77
C LYS A 619 -11.53 13.28 -4.77
N GLU A 620 -11.34 14.51 -4.34
CA GLU A 620 -11.38 15.69 -5.18
C GLU A 620 -10.24 16.64 -4.80
N GLY A 621 -9.76 17.39 -5.77
CA GLY A 621 -8.68 18.32 -5.46
C GLY A 621 -8.18 19.13 -6.63
N VAL A 622 -7.35 20.10 -6.28
CA VAL A 622 -6.60 20.93 -7.21
C VAL A 622 -5.12 20.73 -6.98
N GLU A 623 -4.39 20.37 -8.03
CA GLU A 623 -2.93 20.28 -8.05
C GLU A 623 -2.38 21.39 -8.94
N PHE A 624 -1.29 22.02 -8.53
CA PHE A 624 -0.61 23.01 -9.37
C PHE A 624 0.90 22.95 -9.24
N GLN A 625 1.58 23.32 -10.33
CA GLN A 625 3.03 23.49 -10.36
C GLN A 625 3.38 24.71 -11.18
N TYR A 626 4.29 25.51 -10.65
CA TYR A 626 4.98 26.56 -11.38
C TYR A 626 6.49 26.32 -11.32
N SER A 627 7.17 26.46 -12.45
CA SER A 627 8.63 26.38 -12.54
C SER A 627 9.13 27.61 -13.29
N SER A 628 9.98 28.39 -12.65
CA SER A 628 10.59 29.56 -13.27
C SER A 628 11.71 29.18 -14.22
N ASN A 629 12.04 30.07 -15.14
CA ASN A 629 13.36 30.06 -15.76
C ASN A 629 14.41 30.31 -14.65
N ARG A 630 15.67 29.99 -14.91
CA ARG A 630 16.77 30.32 -13.99
C ARG A 630 16.95 31.83 -13.93
N ILE A 631 16.96 32.36 -12.72
CA ILE A 631 17.26 33.77 -12.43
C ILE A 631 18.78 33.91 -12.41
N GLU A 632 19.38 34.39 -13.48
CA GLU A 632 20.82 34.35 -13.66
C GLU A 632 21.57 35.21 -12.65
N SER A 633 21.00 36.33 -12.16
CA SER A 633 21.62 37.22 -11.17
C SER A 633 21.93 36.55 -9.82
N ILE A 634 21.09 35.58 -9.44
CA ILE A 634 21.24 34.79 -8.19
C ILE A 634 21.50 33.30 -8.45
N HIS A 635 21.65 32.92 -9.72
CA HIS A 635 21.88 31.53 -10.14
C HIS A 635 20.84 30.54 -9.61
N THR A 636 19.59 30.99 -9.40
CA THR A 636 18.55 30.24 -8.70
C THR A 636 17.36 29.97 -9.63
N ARG A 637 16.81 28.78 -9.54
CA ARG A 637 15.50 28.42 -10.10
C ARG A 637 14.50 28.28 -8.95
N LEU A 638 13.31 28.82 -9.14
CA LEU A 638 12.17 28.64 -8.24
C LEU A 638 11.20 27.63 -8.83
N THR A 639 10.81 26.64 -8.04
CA THR A 639 9.67 25.77 -8.33
C THR A 639 8.68 25.85 -7.17
N VAL A 640 7.42 26.10 -7.49
CA VAL A 640 6.32 26.10 -6.53
C VAL A 640 5.40 24.93 -6.90
N THR A 641 5.16 24.04 -5.96
CA THR A 641 4.17 22.97 -6.10
C THR A 641 3.15 23.09 -4.99
N GLY A 642 1.91 22.74 -5.26
CA GLY A 642 0.90 22.73 -4.22
C GLY A 642 -0.29 21.87 -4.59
N ALA A 643 -1.05 21.50 -3.56
CA ALA A 643 -2.29 20.80 -3.74
C ALA A 643 -3.27 21.07 -2.61
N TRP A 644 -4.54 21.19 -3.00
CA TRP A 644 -5.68 21.03 -2.12
C TRP A 644 -6.33 19.68 -2.40
N PHE A 645 -6.44 18.86 -1.37
CA PHE A 645 -7.08 17.54 -1.43
C PHE A 645 -8.19 17.44 -0.41
N LYS A 646 -9.30 16.84 -0.82
CA LYS A 646 -10.38 16.41 0.04
C LYS A 646 -10.69 14.96 -0.24
N SER A 647 -10.64 14.12 0.80
CA SER A 647 -10.94 12.70 0.77
C SER A 647 -12.14 12.44 1.68
N THR A 648 -13.19 11.87 1.12
CA THR A 648 -14.40 11.48 1.83
C THR A 648 -14.53 9.96 1.82
N TYR A 649 -14.60 9.37 2.99
CA TYR A 649 -14.68 7.93 3.20
C TYR A 649 -16.09 7.58 3.70
N HIS A 650 -16.69 6.57 3.10
CA HIS A 650 -18.03 6.10 3.44
C HIS A 650 -18.07 4.58 3.58
N ASN A 651 -18.92 4.09 4.45
CA ASN A 651 -19.39 2.73 4.46
C ASN A 651 -20.77 2.65 3.78
N SER A 652 -20.85 1.90 2.69
CA SER A 652 -22.09 1.75 1.91
C SER A 652 -23.00 0.63 2.42
N GLN A 653 -22.62 -0.07 3.49
CA GLN A 653 -23.30 -1.26 4.00
C GLN A 653 -23.72 -1.09 5.46
N PRO A 654 -24.85 -1.66 5.87
CA PRO A 654 -25.22 -1.72 7.29
C PRO A 654 -24.21 -2.60 8.06
N VAL A 655 -24.12 -2.37 9.36
CA VAL A 655 -23.16 -3.03 10.25
C VAL A 655 -23.85 -3.69 11.42
N TYR A 656 -23.57 -4.97 11.65
CA TYR A 656 -23.99 -5.68 12.85
C TYR A 656 -23.03 -5.36 14.01
N ARG A 657 -23.62 -5.01 15.17
CA ARG A 657 -22.86 -4.77 16.40
C ARG A 657 -23.53 -5.48 17.57
N LYS A 658 -22.71 -6.25 18.32
CA LYS A 658 -23.11 -6.81 19.60
C LYS A 658 -22.78 -5.80 20.70
N PRO A 659 -23.74 -5.39 21.55
CA PRO A 659 -23.43 -4.52 22.67
C PRO A 659 -22.48 -5.20 23.66
N SER A 660 -21.57 -4.45 24.23
CA SER A 660 -20.68 -4.94 25.31
C SER A 660 -21.26 -4.79 26.72
N VAL A 661 -22.56 -4.66 26.82
CA VAL A 661 -23.27 -4.47 28.11
C VAL A 661 -23.54 -5.80 28.76
N MET A 662 -23.29 -5.87 30.08
CA MET A 662 -23.64 -7.00 30.93
C MET A 662 -24.83 -6.64 31.80
N LEU A 663 -25.91 -7.38 31.70
CA LEU A 663 -27.09 -7.25 32.57
C LEU A 663 -27.14 -8.40 33.55
N ASN A 664 -27.10 -8.11 34.86
CA ASN A 664 -27.11 -9.12 35.94
C ASN A 664 -26.04 -10.22 35.74
N GLY A 665 -24.82 -9.82 35.28
CA GLY A 665 -23.70 -10.72 35.02
C GLY A 665 -23.83 -11.56 33.75
N LYS A 666 -24.83 -11.30 32.90
CA LYS A 666 -25.01 -12.00 31.61
C LYS A 666 -24.85 -11.04 30.45
N GLU A 667 -24.24 -11.51 29.38
CA GLU A 667 -24.18 -10.74 28.10
C GLU A 667 -25.57 -10.61 27.48
N LEU A 668 -25.78 -9.49 26.79
CA LEU A 668 -27.00 -9.30 25.99
C LEU A 668 -27.09 -10.34 24.88
N LYS A 669 -28.33 -10.83 24.68
CA LYS A 669 -28.68 -11.89 23.73
C LYS A 669 -29.12 -11.36 22.36
N TYR A 670 -28.81 -10.11 22.07
CA TYR A 670 -29.23 -9.40 20.86
C TYR A 670 -28.05 -8.76 20.12
N ILE A 671 -28.16 -8.66 18.80
CA ILE A 671 -27.22 -7.96 17.93
C ILE A 671 -27.99 -6.90 17.15
N GLY A 672 -27.58 -5.65 17.21
CA GLY A 672 -28.20 -4.56 16.43
C GLY A 672 -27.61 -4.46 15.02
N LEU A 673 -28.45 -4.14 14.04
CA LEU A 673 -28.10 -3.77 12.67
C LEU A 673 -28.27 -2.27 12.49
N TYR A 674 -27.20 -1.57 12.12
CA TYR A 674 -27.14 -0.11 12.05
C TYR A 674 -26.80 0.35 10.63
N LEU A 675 -27.40 1.48 10.21
CA LEU A 675 -27.00 2.22 9.01
C LEU A 675 -25.90 3.25 9.30
N ASP A 676 -25.27 3.18 10.45
CA ASP A 676 -24.24 4.09 10.88
C ASP A 676 -23.00 4.01 9.97
N ASP A 677 -22.69 5.12 9.30
CA ASP A 677 -21.48 5.26 8.49
C ASP A 677 -20.29 5.55 9.40
N ASP A 678 -19.29 4.65 9.41
CA ASP A 678 -18.04 4.82 10.15
C ASP A 678 -17.01 5.66 9.40
N GLY A 679 -17.42 6.28 8.30
CA GLY A 679 -16.58 7.11 7.46
C GLY A 679 -16.22 8.46 8.09
N TYR A 680 -15.43 9.20 7.35
CA TYR A 680 -14.92 10.50 7.75
C TYR A 680 -14.48 11.33 6.53
N ILE A 681 -14.36 12.62 6.73
CA ILE A 681 -13.84 13.57 5.73
C ILE A 681 -12.45 14.02 6.19
N ARG A 682 -11.49 14.03 5.28
CA ARG A 682 -10.19 14.66 5.47
C ARG A 682 -9.93 15.67 4.37
N GLU A 683 -9.36 16.78 4.75
CA GLU A 683 -9.05 17.89 3.85
C GLU A 683 -7.68 18.47 4.18
N GLN A 684 -6.90 18.82 3.17
CA GLN A 684 -5.58 19.42 3.36
C GLN A 684 -5.26 20.38 2.22
N PHE A 685 -4.61 21.50 2.56
CA PHE A 685 -4.00 22.37 1.58
C PHE A 685 -2.54 22.64 1.95
N ASN A 686 -1.63 22.38 1.00
CA ASN A 686 -0.21 22.65 1.19
C ASN A 686 0.44 23.24 -0.07
N THR A 687 1.54 23.97 0.14
CA THR A 687 2.41 24.49 -0.92
C THR A 687 3.87 24.28 -0.53
N ASN A 688 4.70 23.95 -1.51
CA ASN A 688 6.14 23.81 -1.36
C ASN A 688 6.83 24.80 -2.30
N PHE A 689 7.71 25.63 -1.76
CA PHE A 689 8.58 26.53 -2.50
C PHE A 689 9.98 25.96 -2.48
N MET A 690 10.52 25.63 -3.65
CA MET A 690 11.84 25.01 -3.78
C MET A 690 12.75 25.93 -4.57
N PHE A 691 13.87 26.27 -3.94
CA PHE A 691 14.91 27.12 -4.49
C PHE A 691 16.15 26.26 -4.76
N ASP A 692 16.56 26.18 -6.01
CA ASP A 692 17.76 25.49 -6.45
C ASP A 692 18.77 26.51 -6.97
N THR A 693 19.91 26.63 -6.24
CA THR A 693 20.95 27.59 -6.51
C THR A 693 22.26 26.85 -6.84
N TYR A 694 22.74 26.95 -8.05
CA TYR A 694 23.98 26.33 -8.48
C TYR A 694 25.04 27.35 -8.83
N LEU A 695 26.13 27.37 -8.03
CA LEU A 695 27.30 28.22 -8.22
C LEU A 695 28.40 27.44 -8.96
N GLN A 696 28.36 27.48 -10.29
CA GLN A 696 29.22 26.68 -11.17
C GLN A 696 30.72 26.86 -10.87
N LYS A 697 31.18 28.09 -10.70
CA LYS A 697 32.59 28.41 -10.42
C LYS A 697 33.09 27.78 -9.13
N LEU A 698 32.20 27.61 -8.17
CA LEU A 698 32.53 27.05 -6.87
C LEU A 698 32.21 25.57 -6.77
N GLY A 699 31.53 24.98 -7.77
CA GLY A 699 31.03 23.61 -7.70
C GLY A 699 30.10 23.39 -6.49
N LEU A 700 29.32 24.42 -6.13
CA LEU A 700 28.39 24.36 -4.99
C LEU A 700 26.94 24.37 -5.49
N ASN A 701 26.14 23.47 -4.95
CA ASN A 701 24.70 23.47 -5.12
C ASN A 701 24.02 23.62 -3.76
N PHE A 702 23.04 24.52 -3.67
CA PHE A 702 22.16 24.72 -2.51
C PHE A 702 20.73 24.43 -2.93
N ALA A 703 20.05 23.54 -2.22
CA ALA A 703 18.64 23.34 -2.35
C ALA A 703 17.94 23.72 -1.04
N THR A 704 17.01 24.66 -1.14
CA THR A 704 16.18 25.12 0.00
C THR A 704 14.72 24.84 -0.32
N SER A 705 14.02 24.22 0.60
CA SER A 705 12.58 23.97 0.48
C SER A 705 11.85 24.58 1.66
N VAL A 706 10.85 25.44 1.35
CA VAL A 706 9.92 25.99 2.33
C VAL A 706 8.59 25.29 2.12
N GLN A 707 8.17 24.49 3.09
CA GLN A 707 6.96 23.69 3.04
C GLN A 707 5.91 24.28 3.96
N CYS A 708 4.81 24.77 3.36
CA CYS A 708 3.68 25.35 4.07
C CYS A 708 2.50 24.38 4.00
N MET A 709 2.07 23.86 5.14
CA MET A 709 0.74 23.28 5.27
C MET A 709 -0.18 24.35 5.83
N TRP A 710 -1.10 24.84 5.02
CA TRP A 710 -1.99 25.93 5.40
C TRP A 710 -3.03 25.46 6.39
N PHE A 711 -3.59 24.30 6.16
CA PHE A 711 -4.45 23.58 7.11
C PHE A 711 -4.53 22.10 6.78
N SER A 712 -4.88 21.30 7.77
CA SER A 712 -5.36 19.93 7.63
C SER A 712 -6.58 19.77 8.55
N ALA A 713 -7.67 19.22 8.02
CA ALA A 713 -8.91 19.06 8.76
C ALA A 713 -9.42 17.65 8.70
N GLN A 714 -10.12 17.22 9.75
CA GLN A 714 -10.79 15.94 9.84
C GLN A 714 -12.14 16.10 10.51
N GLU A 715 -13.14 15.37 9.99
CA GLU A 715 -14.49 15.30 10.50
C GLU A 715 -15.02 13.88 10.35
N SER A 716 -15.64 13.31 11.38
CA SER A 716 -16.29 11.99 11.32
C SER A 716 -17.73 12.12 10.80
N MET A 717 -18.21 11.11 10.06
CA MET A 717 -19.61 11.05 9.63
C MET A 717 -20.53 10.95 10.83
N ARG A 718 -21.68 11.62 10.74
CA ARG A 718 -22.68 11.56 11.81
C ARG A 718 -23.31 10.18 11.87
N LYS A 719 -23.56 9.74 13.10
CA LYS A 719 -24.19 8.47 13.44
C LYS A 719 -25.36 8.75 14.35
N ASN A 720 -26.47 8.05 14.15
CA ASN A 720 -27.63 8.17 15.04
C ASN A 720 -27.61 7.14 16.17
N GLY A 721 -26.87 6.04 16.00
CA GLY A 721 -26.72 5.00 16.99
C GLY A 721 -27.97 4.14 17.24
N VAL A 722 -29.05 4.39 16.51
CA VAL A 722 -30.28 3.61 16.63
C VAL A 722 -30.26 2.48 15.60
N PRO A 723 -30.42 1.22 16.00
CA PRO A 723 -30.47 0.14 15.04
C PRO A 723 -31.77 0.21 14.21
N ILE A 724 -31.71 -0.25 12.98
CA ILE A 724 -32.88 -0.44 12.10
C ILE A 724 -33.55 -1.77 12.34
N LYS A 725 -32.73 -2.77 12.72
CA LYS A 725 -33.18 -4.12 13.07
C LYS A 725 -32.36 -4.66 14.23
N TYR A 726 -32.85 -5.70 14.86
CA TYR A 726 -32.03 -6.52 15.76
C TYR A 726 -32.18 -8.00 15.44
N VAL A 727 -31.20 -8.77 15.85
CA VAL A 727 -31.19 -10.22 15.77
C VAL A 727 -31.29 -10.78 17.16
N ASP A 728 -32.18 -11.73 17.35
CA ASP A 728 -32.36 -12.42 18.62
C ASP A 728 -31.37 -13.61 18.77
N ILE A 729 -31.45 -14.28 19.90
CA ILE A 729 -30.55 -15.39 20.21
C ILE A 729 -30.71 -16.59 19.27
N LYS A 730 -31.88 -16.75 18.62
CA LYS A 730 -32.10 -17.79 17.64
C LYS A 730 -31.53 -17.47 16.28
N GLY A 731 -31.13 -16.21 16.07
CA GLY A 731 -30.65 -15.71 14.79
C GLY A 731 -31.78 -15.14 13.91
N GLU A 732 -32.97 -14.86 14.45
CA GLU A 732 -34.09 -14.28 13.72
C GLU A 732 -33.98 -12.74 13.72
N GLU A 733 -34.21 -12.13 12.55
CA GLU A 733 -34.19 -10.67 12.40
C GLU A 733 -35.58 -10.06 12.70
N HIS A 734 -35.56 -8.99 13.49
CA HIS A 734 -36.75 -8.22 13.87
C HIS A 734 -36.51 -6.73 13.58
N ASP A 735 -37.56 -6.02 13.17
CA ASP A 735 -37.49 -4.56 13.06
C ASP A 735 -37.36 -3.92 14.44
N TYR A 736 -36.51 -2.92 14.58
CA TYR A 736 -36.31 -2.21 15.83
C TYR A 736 -37.30 -1.05 15.94
N THR A 737 -38.16 -1.07 16.95
CA THR A 737 -39.28 -0.16 17.12
C THR A 737 -39.16 0.71 18.38
N ALA A 738 -40.06 1.68 18.54
CA ALA A 738 -40.16 2.48 19.77
C ALA A 738 -40.46 1.61 21.03
N ALA A 739 -41.15 0.48 20.87
CA ALA A 739 -41.36 -0.46 21.97
C ALA A 739 -40.04 -1.13 22.42
N ASP A 740 -39.15 -1.39 21.50
CA ASP A 740 -37.83 -1.99 21.79
C ASP A 740 -36.90 -0.99 22.50
N GLN A 741 -37.06 0.32 22.23
CA GLN A 741 -36.33 1.37 22.96
C GLN A 741 -36.76 1.45 24.43
N ALA A 742 -37.98 1.04 24.78
CA ALA A 742 -38.48 1.01 26.14
C ALA A 742 -38.27 -0.34 26.83
N ASP A 743 -37.83 -1.35 26.12
CA ASP A 743 -37.56 -2.69 26.68
C ASP A 743 -36.25 -2.70 27.49
N MET A 744 -36.25 -3.43 28.62
CA MET A 744 -35.16 -3.44 29.60
C MET A 744 -33.82 -3.95 29.00
N GLU A 745 -33.86 -4.86 28.02
CA GLU A 745 -32.67 -5.43 27.40
C GLU A 745 -32.36 -4.72 26.09
N ARG A 746 -33.35 -4.56 25.19
CA ARG A 746 -33.18 -4.05 23.84
C ARG A 746 -32.87 -2.54 23.78
N GLN A 747 -33.21 -1.74 24.81
CA GLN A 747 -32.77 -0.34 24.92
C GLN A 747 -31.25 -0.18 24.84
N HIS A 748 -30.49 -1.18 25.28
CA HIS A 748 -29.02 -1.18 25.25
C HIS A 748 -28.42 -1.42 23.85
N LEU A 749 -29.28 -1.68 22.86
CA LEU A 749 -28.85 -1.65 21.46
C LEU A 749 -28.64 -0.22 20.95
N VAL A 750 -29.24 0.80 21.60
CA VAL A 750 -29.00 2.19 21.21
C VAL A 750 -27.59 2.61 21.64
N VAL A 751 -26.79 3.05 20.70
CA VAL A 751 -25.43 3.55 20.92
C VAL A 751 -25.48 5.08 21.06
N ASN A 752 -25.16 5.58 22.23
CA ASN A 752 -25.09 7.01 22.46
C ASN A 752 -23.71 7.56 22.04
N TYR A 753 -23.67 8.39 21.01
CA TYR A 753 -22.47 9.07 20.56
C TYR A 753 -22.36 10.47 21.17
N ASN A 754 -21.13 10.83 21.55
CA ASN A 754 -20.85 12.20 21.94
C ASN A 754 -20.79 13.08 20.68
N GLU A 755 -21.60 14.13 20.63
CA GLU A 755 -21.62 15.10 19.52
C GLU A 755 -20.27 15.74 19.24
N ALA A 756 -19.40 15.85 20.25
CA ALA A 756 -18.05 16.34 20.08
C ALA A 756 -17.19 15.45 19.15
N ALA A 757 -17.51 14.17 19.04
CA ALA A 757 -16.79 13.23 18.16
C ALA A 757 -17.02 13.51 16.65
N PHE A 758 -18.08 14.24 16.32
CA PHE A 758 -18.43 14.60 14.94
C PHE A 758 -18.00 16.02 14.56
N LYS A 759 -17.43 16.77 15.50
CA LYS A 759 -16.93 18.13 15.21
C LYS A 759 -15.70 18.08 14.32
N ARG A 760 -15.70 18.98 13.33
CA ARG A 760 -14.53 19.22 12.49
C ARG A 760 -13.36 19.71 13.34
N THR A 761 -12.26 18.98 13.32
CA THR A 761 -10.98 19.39 13.91
C THR A 761 -10.07 19.91 12.82
N THR A 762 -9.53 21.11 12.99
CA THR A 762 -8.62 21.74 12.04
C THR A 762 -7.25 21.95 12.67
N VAL A 763 -6.24 21.38 12.05
CA VAL A 763 -4.83 21.62 12.37
C VAL A 763 -4.40 22.91 11.66
N PRO A 764 -3.94 23.92 12.37
CA PRO A 764 -3.56 25.22 11.79
C PRO A 764 -2.27 25.14 10.97
N VAL A 765 -1.92 26.24 10.33
CA VAL A 765 -0.73 26.39 9.51
C VAL A 765 0.53 25.82 10.16
N SER A 766 1.34 25.12 9.36
CA SER A 766 2.70 24.74 9.76
C SER A 766 3.68 25.09 8.64
N ILE A 767 4.86 25.56 9.01
CA ILE A 767 5.92 25.92 8.07
C ILE A 767 7.20 25.21 8.49
N ASN A 768 7.76 24.43 7.57
CA ASN A 768 9.04 23.76 7.75
C ASN A 768 10.01 24.25 6.68
N ILE A 769 11.26 24.48 7.07
CA ILE A 769 12.34 24.83 6.15
C ILE A 769 13.36 23.70 6.16
N ASN A 770 13.67 23.18 4.98
CA ASN A 770 14.71 22.19 4.76
C ASN A 770 15.80 22.80 3.88
N PHE A 771 17.04 22.43 4.13
CA PHE A 771 18.21 22.95 3.42
C PHE A 771 19.20 21.82 3.14
N SER A 772 19.76 21.80 1.94
CA SER A 772 20.90 20.97 1.61
C SER A 772 21.96 21.76 0.85
N ALA A 773 23.22 21.42 1.09
CA ALA A 773 24.38 21.97 0.42
C ALA A 773 25.25 20.83 -0.11
N THR A 774 25.54 20.82 -1.42
CA THR A 774 26.40 19.84 -2.06
C THR A 774 27.60 20.51 -2.68
N LYS A 775 28.80 20.08 -2.28
CA LYS A 775 30.08 20.46 -2.90
C LYS A 775 30.56 19.39 -3.84
N TYR A 776 30.79 19.76 -5.10
CA TYR A 776 31.38 18.87 -6.10
C TYR A 776 32.90 19.15 -6.24
N PHE A 777 33.69 18.09 -6.12
CA PHE A 777 35.13 18.08 -6.36
C PHE A 777 35.39 17.37 -7.68
N ASN A 778 35.95 18.09 -8.64
CA ASN A 778 36.34 17.58 -9.97
C ASN A 778 35.19 16.82 -10.69
N GLN A 779 33.93 17.16 -10.44
CA GLN A 779 32.73 16.50 -10.95
C GLN A 779 32.63 15.00 -10.64
N LYS A 780 33.59 14.44 -9.90
CA LYS A 780 33.65 13.00 -9.56
C LYS A 780 33.20 12.72 -8.13
N ILE A 781 33.40 13.65 -7.21
CA ILE A 781 33.09 13.48 -5.80
C ILE A 781 32.11 14.58 -5.41
N GLY A 782 30.98 14.19 -4.88
CA GLY A 782 29.97 15.09 -4.29
C GLY A 782 29.84 14.84 -2.79
N LEU A 783 30.07 15.85 -1.97
CA LEU A 783 29.79 15.82 -0.53
C LEU A 783 28.56 16.68 -0.25
N SER A 784 27.52 16.09 0.29
CA SER A 784 26.27 16.75 0.64
C SER A 784 26.08 16.78 2.14
N LEU A 785 25.64 17.91 2.65
CA LEU A 785 25.12 18.07 4.01
C LEU A 785 23.65 18.49 3.89
N PHE A 786 22.77 17.93 4.71
CA PHE A 786 21.38 18.32 4.71
C PHE A 786 20.82 18.47 6.12
N VAL A 787 19.89 19.39 6.27
CA VAL A 787 19.13 19.61 7.50
C VAL A 787 17.67 19.80 7.14
N ASN A 788 16.80 18.98 7.71
CA ASN A 788 15.36 19.15 7.65
C ASN A 788 14.85 19.82 8.92
N ASN A 789 13.74 20.54 8.81
CA ASN A 789 13.07 21.20 9.94
C ASN A 789 13.97 22.24 10.66
N ILE A 790 14.79 23.02 9.90
CA ILE A 790 15.62 24.10 10.48
C ILE A 790 14.74 25.12 11.18
N LEU A 791 13.63 25.50 10.56
CA LEU A 791 12.58 26.29 11.16
C LEU A 791 11.36 25.40 11.38
N ASP A 792 10.90 25.34 12.61
CA ASP A 792 9.72 24.59 13.02
C ASP A 792 8.64 25.58 13.54
N TYR A 793 7.78 26.03 12.64
CA TYR A 793 6.60 26.79 13.01
C TYR A 793 5.37 25.88 13.01
N ASN A 794 5.10 25.27 14.16
CA ASN A 794 4.00 24.35 14.38
C ASN A 794 3.15 24.82 15.58
N PRO A 795 2.25 25.82 15.44
CA PRO A 795 1.44 26.29 16.54
C PRO A 795 0.56 25.19 17.13
N SER A 796 0.40 25.22 18.45
CA SER A 796 -0.51 24.32 19.16
C SER A 796 -1.95 24.60 18.75
N TYR A 797 -2.81 23.60 18.83
CA TYR A 797 -4.24 23.71 18.55
C TYR A 797 -5.06 22.91 19.57
N GLU A 798 -6.38 23.09 19.57
CA GLU A 798 -7.29 22.33 20.41
C GLU A 798 -8.02 21.28 19.60
N ALA A 799 -8.10 20.05 20.13
CA ALA A 799 -8.87 18.97 19.58
C ALA A 799 -9.51 18.16 20.70
N ASN A 800 -10.82 17.91 20.60
CA ASN A 800 -11.59 17.15 21.59
C ASN A 800 -11.41 17.66 23.05
N GLY A 801 -11.28 18.99 23.24
CA GLY A 801 -11.08 19.59 24.54
C GLY A 801 -9.65 19.51 25.10
N ALA A 802 -8.71 18.94 24.34
CA ALA A 802 -7.30 18.84 24.71
C ALA A 802 -6.43 19.77 23.85
N LYS A 803 -5.44 20.43 24.48
CA LYS A 803 -4.43 21.21 23.77
C LYS A 803 -3.36 20.31 23.21
N ILE A 804 -3.30 20.22 21.88
CA ILE A 804 -2.29 19.45 21.15
C ILE A 804 -1.08 20.33 20.88
N ARG A 805 0.05 19.95 21.43
CA ARG A 805 1.34 20.58 21.14
C ARG A 805 2.02 19.82 20.00
N ARG A 806 2.57 20.55 19.04
CA ARG A 806 3.34 20.00 17.93
C ARG A 806 4.77 20.52 18.00
N LYS A 807 5.72 19.66 17.71
CA LYS A 807 7.14 20.01 17.64
C LYS A 807 7.78 19.14 16.56
N ALA A 808 8.54 19.75 15.64
CA ALA A 808 9.44 19.04 14.77
C ALA A 808 10.87 19.22 15.27
N ILE A 809 11.66 18.16 15.25
CA ILE A 809 13.06 18.19 15.67
C ILE A 809 13.92 18.35 14.41
N PRO A 810 14.96 19.20 14.43
CA PRO A 810 15.89 19.28 13.31
C PRO A 810 16.50 17.90 13.04
N TYR A 811 16.47 17.47 11.79
CA TYR A 811 16.99 16.20 11.32
C TYR A 811 18.08 16.48 10.30
N PHE A 812 19.29 15.98 10.52
CA PHE A 812 20.45 16.30 9.69
C PHE A 812 21.23 15.05 9.31
N GLY A 813 21.94 15.11 8.22
CA GLY A 813 22.79 14.02 7.77
C GLY A 813 23.79 14.46 6.73
N MET A 814 24.62 13.49 6.31
CA MET A 814 25.63 13.70 5.29
C MET A 814 25.61 12.56 4.27
N GLU A 815 26.03 12.89 3.06
CA GLU A 815 26.13 11.95 1.96
C GLU A 815 27.37 12.19 1.14
N LEU A 816 28.08 11.13 0.80
CA LEU A 816 29.23 11.14 -0.09
C LEU A 816 28.90 10.32 -1.34
N ASN A 817 28.99 10.96 -2.50
CA ASN A 817 28.82 10.35 -3.81
C ASN A 817 30.17 10.36 -4.55
N ILE A 818 30.58 9.21 -5.08
CA ILE A 818 31.84 9.04 -5.81
C ILE A 818 31.52 8.43 -7.19
N LYS A 819 32.09 9.04 -8.26
CA LYS A 819 32.04 8.54 -9.64
C LYS A 819 33.48 8.42 -10.16
N LEU A 820 33.99 7.19 -10.34
CA LEU A 820 35.43 6.90 -10.69
C LEU A 820 35.57 6.61 -12.17
#